data_2e0ee4f298d70b2790895e8d1391f8c5
#
_entry.id   2e0ee4f298d70b2790895e8d1391f8c5
#
_cell.length_a   1.000
_cell.length_b   1.000
_cell.length_c   1.000
_cell.angle_alpha   90.00
_cell.angle_beta   90.00
_cell.angle_gamma   90.00
#
_symmetry.space_group_name_H-M   'P 1'
#
loop_
_entity.id
_entity.type
_entity.pdbx_description
1 polymer ?
#
loop_
_entity_poly.entity_id
_entity_poly.type
_entity_poly.pdbx_seq_one_letter_code
_entity_poly.pdbx_strand_id
1 'polypeptide(L)'
;MKEKTKRKLRTFVCLLMISVFLTGCRIKTTPLGVFAQILEYASASGSSSSQSSHHGTYHSEPASTPQPQIDYDSLGDIGTVQTIMIYMVGSDLESSYGNASLDMDEMEAAGVDTAHNNVIVYAGGASQWQDRGLDGDACTTLLLTEDGFAPLDTYPAENMGDPLTLSSFMNYCFDFFPADSYSLLLWDHGGGPVLGYGVDENYRDLLTLDELSEALADSVGAHMTKLEWIGFDACLMSSLEVASVLAPYADYMIASQETEPGWGWNYAFLSVLSDRAIPGDEMGEYIVDSYMDYGEYVFDYYPNLYSDLTLSCIDLNAYAEAEDALNTYFAELDTSLDVQNYPKLVRNRAKVRDFGSYSSDMNYGMVDVLHMLELLGDNSDTAKAATRAVESCIAYSDTNMENAGGISICYPYQTDEDYRDACIEMQEYLGFAPNYTRFLQDFYAIQNGDTLLADREISNAHTTVTTENDGTYDESDITLQLTPEQQANFASGGYYILCKAKEEGYITSEEDPRADEMYLFIQGSKRVTLDENGVLHAAYKNNALYMEDDDGVSDIPMILTESDISDVENRYLSFVVLMNFDNWESQAAKLQIAVNEDYPDGIIRNAIPLSDDDDVQSASKQLIRLDDYANMSVAARCSYVTRDENGDLLDFFDWETSKWMMGFEVDLTSDYRTVVQPLDHPENYVCIFFMKDSQGNVSYSDMIPLK
;
A
#
# COMPACT_ATOMS: atom_id res chain seq x y z
N MET A 1 -5.23 45.40 -5.64
CA MET A 1 -3.94 45.44 -6.36
C MET A 1 -2.71 45.23 -5.48
N LYS A 2 -2.73 45.52 -4.17
CA LYS A 2 -1.59 45.24 -3.27
C LYS A 2 -1.55 43.78 -2.72
N GLU A 3 -2.67 43.10 -2.65
CA GLU A 3 -2.74 41.72 -2.16
C GLU A 3 -2.36 40.69 -3.22
N LYS A 4 -2.84 40.82 -4.46
CA LYS A 4 -2.43 39.94 -5.57
C LYS A 4 -0.93 39.95 -5.81
N THR A 5 -0.26 41.11 -5.58
CA THR A 5 1.21 41.22 -5.74
C THR A 5 1.94 40.56 -4.58
N LYS A 6 1.36 40.52 -3.37
CA LYS A 6 1.94 39.81 -2.23
C LYS A 6 1.76 38.28 -2.37
N ARG A 7 0.60 37.84 -2.89
CA ARG A 7 0.36 36.42 -3.23
C ARG A 7 1.36 35.93 -4.27
N LYS A 8 1.52 36.64 -5.39
CA LYS A 8 2.52 36.25 -6.42
C LYS A 8 3.95 36.21 -5.89
N LEU A 9 4.32 37.07 -4.96
CA LEU A 9 5.65 37.06 -4.35
C LEU A 9 5.86 35.91 -3.39
N ARG A 10 4.81 35.48 -2.66
CA ARG A 10 4.83 34.29 -1.81
C ARG A 10 4.93 33.00 -2.62
N THR A 11 4.12 32.87 -3.68
CA THR A 11 4.21 31.77 -4.64
C THR A 11 5.60 31.64 -5.26
N PHE A 12 6.24 32.78 -5.57
CA PHE A 12 7.61 32.79 -6.12
C PHE A 12 8.66 32.34 -5.09
N VAL A 13 8.49 32.66 -3.81
CA VAL A 13 9.40 32.23 -2.73
C VAL A 13 9.23 30.73 -2.44
N CYS A 14 8.00 30.21 -2.47
CA CYS A 14 7.75 28.76 -2.37
C CYS A 14 8.34 27.99 -3.55
N LEU A 15 8.16 28.49 -4.78
CA LEU A 15 8.79 27.92 -5.98
C LEU A 15 10.34 27.93 -5.89
N LEU A 16 10.92 28.94 -5.26
CA LEU A 16 12.38 29.01 -5.08
C LEU A 16 12.86 28.00 -4.01
N MET A 17 12.08 27.76 -2.96
CA MET A 17 12.41 26.76 -1.94
C MET A 17 12.22 25.32 -2.46
N ILE A 18 11.15 25.04 -3.17
CA ILE A 18 10.93 23.73 -3.82
C ILE A 18 12.01 23.47 -4.90
N SER A 19 12.43 24.48 -5.67
CA SER A 19 13.53 24.31 -6.63
C SER A 19 14.89 24.08 -5.95
N VAL A 20 15.09 24.53 -4.71
CA VAL A 20 16.31 24.29 -3.93
C VAL A 20 16.28 22.87 -3.33
N PHE A 21 15.13 22.36 -2.90
CA PHE A 21 14.98 20.98 -2.46
C PHE A 21 15.11 19.98 -3.62
N LEU A 22 14.51 20.25 -4.78
CA LEU A 22 14.53 19.35 -5.94
C LEU A 22 15.83 19.42 -6.79
N THR A 23 16.67 20.46 -6.65
CA THR A 23 17.94 20.56 -7.36
C THR A 23 19.16 20.16 -6.53
N GLY A 24 19.00 19.87 -5.24
CA GLY A 24 20.07 19.51 -4.31
C GLY A 24 20.53 18.05 -4.39
N CYS A 25 19.71 17.16 -4.86
CA CYS A 25 20.04 15.73 -5.01
C CYS A 25 20.21 15.35 -6.48
N ARG A 26 21.45 15.37 -6.96
CA ARG A 26 21.86 14.60 -8.12
C ARG A 26 22.11 13.15 -7.68
N ILE A 27 21.06 12.39 -7.51
CA ILE A 27 21.18 10.93 -7.46
C ILE A 27 20.20 10.40 -8.50
N LYS A 28 20.72 9.62 -9.42
CA LYS A 28 19.91 8.80 -10.31
C LYS A 28 19.25 7.71 -9.45
N THR A 29 18.13 7.98 -8.89
CA THR A 29 17.26 6.98 -8.29
C THR A 29 16.03 6.85 -9.16
N THR A 30 16.13 5.89 -10.07
CA THR A 30 14.92 5.18 -10.51
C THR A 30 14.44 4.34 -9.33
N PRO A 31 13.14 3.96 -9.24
CA PRO A 31 12.65 2.97 -8.25
C PRO A 31 13.54 1.72 -8.16
N LEU A 32 14.13 1.31 -9.26
CA LEU A 32 15.20 0.29 -9.36
C LEU A 32 16.37 0.48 -8.38
N GLY A 33 16.78 1.71 -8.09
CA GLY A 33 17.93 1.96 -7.21
C GLY A 33 17.65 1.64 -5.75
N VAL A 34 16.40 1.73 -5.32
CA VAL A 34 15.98 1.43 -3.94
C VAL A 34 15.83 -0.09 -3.76
N PHE A 35 15.19 -0.78 -4.72
CA PHE A 35 15.11 -2.25 -4.70
C PHE A 35 16.49 -2.91 -4.80
N ALA A 36 17.38 -2.38 -5.65
CA ALA A 36 18.75 -2.87 -5.75
C ALA A 36 19.52 -2.68 -4.42
N GLN A 37 19.26 -1.63 -3.66
CA GLN A 37 19.86 -1.42 -2.33
C GLN A 37 19.29 -2.37 -1.28
N ILE A 38 17.99 -2.65 -1.28
CA ILE A 38 17.37 -3.63 -0.38
C ILE A 38 17.89 -5.05 -0.70
N LEU A 39 17.93 -5.43 -1.98
CA LEU A 39 18.48 -6.72 -2.42
C LEU A 39 19.99 -6.83 -2.20
N GLU A 40 20.74 -5.73 -2.37
CA GLU A 40 22.17 -5.69 -2.09
C GLU A 40 22.46 -5.81 -0.58
N TYR A 41 21.54 -5.30 0.27
CA TYR A 41 21.62 -5.40 1.72
C TYR A 41 21.20 -6.80 2.20
N ALA A 42 20.13 -7.37 1.67
CA ALA A 42 19.71 -8.74 1.94
C ALA A 42 20.76 -9.77 1.47
N SER A 43 21.37 -9.56 0.30
CA SER A 43 22.47 -10.42 -0.19
C SER A 43 23.78 -10.20 0.57
N ALA A 44 24.02 -9.03 1.15
CA ALA A 44 25.20 -8.76 1.97
C ALA A 44 25.07 -9.36 3.37
N SER A 45 23.90 -9.44 3.96
CA SER A 45 23.64 -10.12 5.22
C SER A 45 23.75 -11.65 5.09
N GLY A 46 23.30 -12.21 3.95
CA GLY A 46 23.45 -13.65 3.65
C GLY A 46 24.88 -14.12 3.36
N SER A 47 25.83 -13.22 3.05
CA SER A 47 27.22 -13.59 2.75
C SER A 47 28.17 -13.54 3.95
N SER A 48 27.72 -13.17 5.15
CA SER A 48 28.54 -13.14 6.36
C SER A 48 28.48 -14.41 7.22
N SER A 49 27.94 -15.51 6.70
CA SER A 49 28.02 -16.83 7.35
C SER A 49 29.40 -17.47 7.18
N SER A 50 30.46 -16.83 7.64
CA SER A 50 31.71 -17.48 7.94
C SER A 50 31.87 -17.64 9.45
N GLN A 51 31.49 -18.83 9.91
CA GLN A 51 31.99 -19.47 11.12
C GLN A 51 32.59 -18.55 12.20
N SER A 52 31.80 -18.20 13.20
CA SER A 52 32.31 -18.16 14.56
C SER A 52 31.27 -18.79 15.48
N SER A 53 31.55 -20.02 15.87
CA SER A 53 30.91 -20.68 17.00
C SER A 53 31.17 -19.85 18.26
N HIS A 54 30.26 -18.97 18.61
CA HIS A 54 30.17 -18.45 19.95
C HIS A 54 28.79 -18.80 20.49
N HIS A 55 28.76 -19.84 21.32
CA HIS A 55 27.79 -19.95 22.38
C HIS A 55 27.93 -18.68 23.25
N GLY A 56 27.20 -17.64 22.92
CA GLY A 56 26.99 -16.48 23.73
C GLY A 56 25.97 -16.86 24.80
N THR A 57 26.44 -17.10 25.99
CA THR A 57 25.62 -17.09 27.19
C THR A 57 24.94 -15.74 27.31
N TYR A 58 23.62 -15.74 27.43
CA TYR A 58 22.78 -14.60 27.77
C TYR A 58 23.29 -13.95 29.06
N HIS A 59 24.01 -12.88 28.99
CA HIS A 59 24.28 -11.92 30.07
C HIS A 59 24.91 -10.65 29.49
N SER A 60 24.07 -9.74 28.98
CA SER A 60 24.40 -8.32 29.04
C SER A 60 23.91 -7.83 30.41
N GLU A 61 24.82 -7.26 31.21
CA GLU A 61 24.43 -6.69 32.51
C GLU A 61 23.46 -5.53 32.27
N PRO A 62 22.30 -5.49 32.99
CA PRO A 62 21.33 -4.41 32.85
C PRO A 62 21.93 -3.08 33.28
N ALA A 63 21.60 -2.01 32.55
CA ALA A 63 21.92 -0.63 32.95
C ALA A 63 21.37 -0.35 34.34
N SER A 64 22.21 0.15 35.26
CA SER A 64 21.94 0.28 36.67
C SER A 64 21.03 1.45 37.02
N THR A 65 19.74 1.34 36.68
CA THR A 65 18.66 2.10 37.33
C THR A 65 17.96 1.17 38.30
N PRO A 66 17.57 1.60 39.52
CA PRO A 66 16.84 0.73 40.43
C PRO A 66 15.45 0.47 39.88
N GLN A 67 15.30 -0.65 39.20
CA GLN A 67 14.03 -1.17 38.77
C GLN A 67 13.24 -1.71 39.98
N PRO A 68 11.91 -1.60 39.99
CA PRO A 68 11.12 -2.35 40.96
C PRO A 68 11.49 -3.84 40.84
N GLN A 69 11.88 -4.47 41.89
CA GLN A 69 12.14 -5.91 41.90
C GLN A 69 10.81 -6.63 41.74
N ILE A 70 10.52 -7.00 40.49
CA ILE A 70 9.40 -7.89 40.20
C ILE A 70 9.79 -9.29 40.70
N ASP A 71 8.92 -9.87 41.49
CA ASP A 71 9.09 -11.24 41.96
C ASP A 71 8.65 -12.20 40.86
N TYR A 72 9.58 -12.53 39.98
CA TYR A 72 9.32 -13.45 38.84
C TYR A 72 8.80 -14.81 39.27
N ASP A 73 9.04 -15.27 40.50
CA ASP A 73 8.49 -16.50 41.06
C ASP A 73 6.96 -16.38 41.32
N SER A 74 6.39 -15.17 41.26
CA SER A 74 4.97 -14.92 41.45
C SER A 74 4.18 -14.68 40.13
N LEU A 75 4.89 -14.46 39.01
CA LEU A 75 4.26 -14.13 37.72
C LEU A 75 3.76 -15.34 36.94
N GLY A 76 4.12 -16.53 37.29
CA GLY A 76 3.71 -17.78 36.62
C GLY A 76 2.81 -18.63 37.48
N ASP A 77 1.72 -18.09 37.99
CA ASP A 77 0.87 -18.87 38.89
C ASP A 77 -0.08 -19.82 38.11
N ILE A 78 -0.35 -20.93 38.68
CA ILE A 78 -1.23 -21.99 38.15
C ILE A 78 -2.64 -21.40 37.94
N GLY A 79 -2.99 -21.17 36.67
CA GLY A 79 -4.29 -20.61 36.30
C GLY A 79 -4.27 -19.47 35.28
N THR A 80 -3.11 -19.09 34.74
CA THR A 80 -3.04 -18.17 33.61
C THR A 80 -3.61 -18.86 32.37
N VAL A 81 -4.60 -18.23 31.76
CA VAL A 81 -5.34 -18.78 30.63
C VAL A 81 -4.61 -18.49 29.33
N GLN A 82 -4.16 -17.24 29.16
CA GLN A 82 -3.54 -16.80 27.90
C GLN A 82 -2.39 -15.83 28.14
N THR A 83 -1.34 -15.97 27.34
CA THR A 83 -0.26 -14.98 27.19
C THR A 83 -0.27 -14.44 25.77
N ILE A 84 -0.56 -13.15 25.63
CA ILE A 84 -0.49 -12.40 24.36
C ILE A 84 0.85 -11.68 24.33
N MET A 85 1.66 -12.03 23.36
CA MET A 85 2.98 -11.41 23.09
C MET A 85 2.78 -10.35 22.00
N ILE A 86 3.18 -9.10 22.26
CA ILE A 86 3.09 -8.00 21.31
C ILE A 86 4.51 -7.53 20.99
N TYR A 87 4.94 -7.76 19.76
CA TYR A 87 6.21 -7.28 19.25
C TYR A 87 5.99 -5.97 18.52
N MET A 88 6.30 -4.86 19.22
CA MET A 88 5.96 -3.51 18.81
C MET A 88 7.19 -2.78 18.29
N VAL A 89 7.34 -2.75 16.96
CA VAL A 89 8.38 -2.00 16.27
C VAL A 89 7.87 -0.58 16.06
N GLY A 90 8.36 0.38 16.86
CA GLY A 90 7.75 1.71 16.87
C GLY A 90 7.90 2.50 15.56
N SER A 91 9.03 2.34 14.88
CA SER A 91 9.33 3.01 13.60
C SER A 91 9.02 4.52 13.60
N ASP A 92 8.78 5.09 12.43
CA ASP A 92 8.26 6.45 12.26
C ASP A 92 6.80 6.59 12.73
N LEU A 93 6.05 5.50 12.81
CA LEU A 93 4.69 5.48 13.36
C LEU A 93 4.67 5.95 14.81
N GLU A 94 5.69 5.64 15.60
CA GLU A 94 5.83 6.16 16.95
C GLU A 94 6.64 7.45 16.96
N SER A 95 7.81 7.49 16.30
CA SER A 95 8.73 8.62 16.44
C SER A 95 8.17 9.93 15.89
N SER A 96 7.34 9.85 14.85
CA SER A 96 6.71 11.01 14.21
C SER A 96 5.27 11.24 14.67
N TYR A 97 4.51 10.16 14.96
CA TYR A 97 3.05 10.25 15.13
C TYR A 97 2.53 9.76 16.48
N GLY A 98 3.32 9.00 17.24
CA GLY A 98 2.94 8.50 18.57
C GLY A 98 1.89 7.38 18.54
N ASN A 99 1.75 6.68 17.42
CA ASN A 99 0.68 5.67 17.23
C ASN A 99 0.85 4.49 18.20
N ALA A 100 2.06 3.98 18.40
CA ALA A 100 2.31 2.91 19.36
C ALA A 100 1.94 3.31 20.80
N SER A 101 2.23 4.56 21.18
CA SER A 101 1.84 5.11 22.48
C SER A 101 0.32 5.20 22.62
N LEU A 102 -0.41 5.58 21.56
CA LEU A 102 -1.88 5.63 21.54
C LEU A 102 -2.50 4.23 21.67
N ASP A 103 -1.97 3.25 20.96
CA ASP A 103 -2.47 1.87 21.03
C ASP A 103 -2.21 1.24 22.42
N MET A 104 -1.08 1.57 23.05
CA MET A 104 -0.86 1.19 24.44
C MET A 104 -1.88 1.85 25.39
N ASP A 105 -2.31 3.10 25.15
CA ASP A 105 -3.39 3.74 25.92
C ASP A 105 -4.72 2.99 25.75
N GLU A 106 -5.03 2.52 24.54
CA GLU A 106 -6.21 1.68 24.27
C GLU A 106 -6.13 0.33 25.01
N MET A 107 -4.96 -0.33 24.99
CA MET A 107 -4.73 -1.57 25.73
C MET A 107 -4.97 -1.39 27.23
N GLU A 108 -4.47 -0.29 27.83
CA GLU A 108 -4.72 0.05 29.23
C GLU A 108 -6.20 0.32 29.51
N ALA A 109 -6.86 1.00 28.57
CA ALA A 109 -8.29 1.32 28.70
C ALA A 109 -9.23 0.12 28.50
N ALA A 110 -8.78 -0.94 27.85
CA ALA A 110 -9.57 -2.12 27.53
C ALA A 110 -10.11 -2.86 28.77
N GLY A 111 -9.47 -2.73 29.93
CA GLY A 111 -9.91 -3.36 31.18
C GLY A 111 -9.70 -4.87 31.19
N VAL A 112 -8.53 -5.31 30.74
CA VAL A 112 -8.11 -6.72 30.69
C VAL A 112 -8.18 -7.37 32.06
N ASP A 113 -8.66 -8.61 32.14
CA ASP A 113 -8.54 -9.47 33.33
C ASP A 113 -7.07 -9.94 33.48
N THR A 114 -6.24 -9.08 34.06
CA THR A 114 -4.81 -9.33 34.28
C THR A 114 -4.54 -10.37 35.35
N ALA A 115 -5.56 -10.81 36.09
CA ALA A 115 -5.40 -11.90 37.05
C ALA A 115 -5.32 -13.29 36.36
N HIS A 116 -5.85 -13.42 35.14
CA HIS A 116 -5.88 -14.66 34.39
C HIS A 116 -5.17 -14.57 33.04
N ASN A 117 -4.77 -13.38 32.59
CA ASN A 117 -4.14 -13.19 31.28
C ASN A 117 -2.91 -12.28 31.38
N ASN A 118 -1.88 -12.61 30.63
CA ASN A 118 -0.72 -11.76 30.43
C ASN A 118 -0.80 -11.06 29.07
N VAL A 119 -0.60 -9.75 29.04
CA VAL A 119 -0.35 -8.96 27.83
C VAL A 119 1.03 -8.35 27.99
N ILE A 120 1.96 -8.77 27.13
CA ILE A 120 3.38 -8.42 27.22
C ILE A 120 3.78 -7.74 25.93
N VAL A 121 4.31 -6.52 26.05
CA VAL A 121 4.79 -5.72 24.91
C VAL A 121 6.33 -5.69 24.96
N TYR A 122 6.97 -5.98 23.83
CA TYR A 122 8.38 -5.68 23.59
C TYR A 122 8.45 -4.50 22.64
N ALA A 123 8.83 -3.34 23.19
CA ALA A 123 8.81 -2.06 22.51
C ALA A 123 10.24 -1.63 22.15
N GLY A 124 10.48 -1.31 20.87
CA GLY A 124 11.76 -0.85 20.34
C GLY A 124 11.61 -0.29 18.92
N GLY A 125 12.70 -0.02 18.22
CA GLY A 125 12.73 0.31 16.79
C GLY A 125 12.39 1.75 16.42
N ALA A 126 11.84 2.56 17.32
CA ALA A 126 11.60 3.99 17.10
C ALA A 126 12.82 4.82 17.51
N SER A 127 13.18 5.88 16.76
CA SER A 127 14.27 6.79 17.11
C SER A 127 13.95 7.65 18.34
N GLN A 128 12.66 7.85 18.63
CA GLN A 128 12.14 8.47 19.86
C GLN A 128 10.73 7.98 20.14
N TRP A 129 10.34 7.98 21.40
CA TRP A 129 8.97 7.70 21.84
C TRP A 129 8.28 9.00 22.23
N GLN A 130 7.06 9.20 21.76
CA GLN A 130 6.33 10.47 22.00
C GLN A 130 5.81 10.59 23.42
N ASP A 131 5.46 9.45 24.02
CA ASP A 131 4.97 9.38 25.39
C ASP A 131 5.59 8.20 26.15
N ARG A 132 5.10 7.85 27.33
CA ARG A 132 5.44 6.70 28.16
C ARG A 132 6.85 6.71 28.78
N GLY A 133 7.71 7.66 28.42
CA GLY A 133 9.07 7.76 28.94
C GLY A 133 9.99 6.61 28.53
N LEU A 134 9.68 5.96 27.41
CA LEU A 134 10.56 4.99 26.77
C LEU A 134 11.71 5.71 26.06
N ASP A 135 12.85 5.04 25.97
CA ASP A 135 14.08 5.59 25.38
C ASP A 135 14.25 5.02 23.97
N GLY A 136 14.42 5.87 22.96
CA GLY A 136 14.69 5.45 21.57
C GLY A 136 15.98 4.64 21.39
N ASP A 137 16.96 4.81 22.32
CA ASP A 137 18.21 4.04 22.35
C ASP A 137 18.08 2.71 23.14
N ALA A 138 16.84 2.25 23.42
CA ALA A 138 16.59 1.06 24.21
C ALA A 138 15.38 0.25 23.68
N CYS A 139 15.40 -1.06 23.97
CA CYS A 139 14.23 -1.94 23.88
C CYS A 139 13.71 -2.25 25.27
N THR A 140 12.42 -2.21 25.49
CA THR A 140 11.82 -2.41 26.82
C THR A 140 10.69 -3.43 26.77
N THR A 141 10.77 -4.44 27.65
CA THR A 141 9.65 -5.36 27.90
C THR A 141 8.70 -4.76 28.91
N LEU A 142 7.43 -4.72 28.60
CA LEU A 142 6.35 -4.15 29.41
C LEU A 142 5.30 -5.22 29.71
N LEU A 143 4.74 -5.21 30.91
CA LEU A 143 3.61 -6.04 31.30
C LEU A 143 2.39 -5.15 31.59
N LEU A 144 1.26 -5.45 31.01
CA LEU A 144 0.00 -4.80 31.35
C LEU A 144 -0.49 -5.29 32.73
N THR A 145 -0.71 -4.34 33.64
CA THR A 145 -1.20 -4.54 34.98
C THR A 145 -2.53 -3.79 35.21
N GLU A 146 -3.16 -3.95 36.37
CA GLU A 146 -4.37 -3.17 36.73
C GLU A 146 -4.10 -1.64 36.79
N ASP A 147 -2.84 -1.23 37.00
CA ASP A 147 -2.40 0.17 37.09
C ASP A 147 -1.80 0.72 35.78
N GLY A 148 -1.86 -0.05 34.68
CA GLY A 148 -1.27 0.23 33.38
C GLY A 148 0.02 -0.55 33.11
N PHE A 149 0.77 -0.20 32.06
CA PHE A 149 2.01 -0.90 31.70
C PHE A 149 3.13 -0.68 32.71
N ALA A 150 3.69 -1.77 33.19
CA ALA A 150 4.86 -1.78 34.08
C ALA A 150 6.09 -2.31 33.33
N PRO A 151 7.24 -1.59 33.33
CA PRO A 151 8.46 -2.08 32.72
C PRO A 151 9.03 -3.27 33.52
N LEU A 152 9.32 -4.36 32.79
CA LEU A 152 9.97 -5.55 33.34
C LEU A 152 11.50 -5.45 33.20
N ASP A 153 11.96 -5.41 31.96
CA ASP A 153 13.38 -5.34 31.59
C ASP A 153 13.59 -4.29 30.51
N THR A 154 14.76 -3.65 30.55
CA THR A 154 15.20 -2.69 29.55
C THR A 154 16.61 -3.04 29.07
N TYR A 155 16.78 -3.15 27.77
CA TYR A 155 18.03 -3.51 27.10
C TYR A 155 18.52 -2.31 26.25
N PRO A 156 19.83 -2.20 25.94
CA PRO A 156 20.27 -1.31 24.87
C PRO A 156 19.48 -1.63 23.58
N ALA A 157 19.31 -0.65 22.69
CA ALA A 157 18.60 -0.86 21.42
C ALA A 157 19.12 -2.11 20.71
N GLU A 158 18.19 -2.99 20.37
CA GLU A 158 18.41 -4.19 19.58
C GLU A 158 17.75 -3.99 18.22
N ASN A 159 18.26 -4.62 17.19
CA ASN A 159 17.66 -4.58 15.86
C ASN A 159 16.33 -5.35 15.87
N MET A 160 15.20 -4.62 15.76
CA MET A 160 13.88 -5.23 15.73
C MET A 160 13.59 -5.97 14.41
N GLY A 161 14.40 -5.75 13.36
CA GLY A 161 14.40 -6.56 12.12
C GLY A 161 15.23 -7.85 12.21
N ASP A 162 15.90 -8.16 13.34
CA ASP A 162 16.70 -9.37 13.51
C ASP A 162 15.84 -10.53 14.04
N PRO A 163 15.78 -11.70 13.37
CA PRO A 163 15.01 -12.86 13.82
C PRO A 163 15.39 -13.33 15.23
N LEU A 164 16.63 -13.11 15.65
CA LEU A 164 17.07 -13.43 16.99
C LEU A 164 16.39 -12.55 18.05
N THR A 165 16.14 -11.28 17.76
CA THR A 165 15.44 -10.37 18.67
C THR A 165 14.00 -10.84 18.91
N LEU A 166 13.26 -11.15 17.84
CA LEU A 166 11.90 -11.68 17.96
C LEU A 166 11.87 -13.02 18.69
N SER A 167 12.72 -13.98 18.31
CA SER A 167 12.75 -15.30 18.96
C SER A 167 13.16 -15.21 20.44
N SER A 168 14.08 -14.30 20.79
CA SER A 168 14.47 -14.05 22.16
C SER A 168 13.32 -13.52 23.01
N PHE A 169 12.54 -12.57 22.48
CA PHE A 169 11.34 -12.07 23.15
C PHE A 169 10.30 -13.18 23.37
N MET A 170 10.03 -13.98 22.34
CA MET A 170 9.07 -15.08 22.48
C MET A 170 9.52 -16.13 23.49
N ASN A 171 10.81 -16.52 23.45
CA ASN A 171 11.39 -17.44 24.42
C ASN A 171 11.33 -16.87 25.84
N TYR A 172 11.58 -15.59 26.03
CA TYR A 172 11.38 -14.92 27.32
C TYR A 172 9.95 -15.07 27.82
N CYS A 173 8.95 -14.87 26.96
CA CYS A 173 7.55 -15.03 27.32
C CYS A 173 7.21 -16.50 27.68
N PHE A 174 7.66 -17.48 26.91
CA PHE A 174 7.45 -18.90 27.23
C PHE A 174 8.10 -19.29 28.58
N ASP A 175 9.27 -18.77 28.89
CA ASP A 175 10.02 -19.12 30.09
C ASP A 175 9.45 -18.47 31.35
N PHE A 176 9.01 -17.20 31.28
CA PHE A 176 8.62 -16.41 32.44
C PHE A 176 7.11 -16.20 32.60
N PHE A 177 6.32 -16.41 31.53
CA PHE A 177 4.88 -16.18 31.52
C PHE A 177 4.11 -17.42 31.02
N PRO A 178 4.25 -18.57 31.70
CA PRO A 178 3.56 -19.79 31.31
C PRO A 178 2.03 -19.60 31.34
N ALA A 179 1.36 -20.09 30.32
CA ALA A 179 -0.09 -20.05 30.17
C ALA A 179 -0.62 -21.30 29.47
N ASP A 180 -1.94 -21.51 29.49
CA ASP A 180 -2.58 -22.60 28.77
C ASP A 180 -2.52 -22.42 27.26
N SER A 181 -2.53 -21.15 26.77
CA SER A 181 -2.40 -20.79 25.36
C SER A 181 -1.53 -19.53 25.15
N TYR A 182 -1.00 -19.39 23.95
CA TYR A 182 -0.14 -18.27 23.58
C TYR A 182 -0.55 -17.71 22.23
N SER A 183 -0.41 -16.38 22.07
CA SER A 183 -0.64 -15.69 20.81
C SER A 183 0.42 -14.61 20.59
N LEU A 184 0.69 -14.27 19.34
CA LEU A 184 1.65 -13.26 18.93
C LEU A 184 0.95 -12.19 18.08
N LEU A 185 1.19 -10.93 18.40
CA LEU A 185 0.80 -9.80 17.60
C LEU A 185 2.06 -9.04 17.17
N LEU A 186 2.16 -8.77 15.87
CA LEU A 186 3.23 -8.06 15.22
C LEU A 186 2.70 -6.69 14.79
N TRP A 187 3.24 -5.63 15.37
CA TRP A 187 2.75 -4.25 15.23
C TRP A 187 3.79 -3.36 14.55
N ASP A 188 3.53 -2.90 13.35
CA ASP A 188 4.27 -1.85 12.60
C ASP A 188 3.76 -1.75 11.16
N HIS A 189 4.63 -1.29 10.26
CA HIS A 189 4.48 -1.37 8.82
C HIS A 189 4.52 -2.80 8.30
N GLY A 190 3.84 -3.05 7.17
CA GLY A 190 3.90 -4.29 6.43
C GLY A 190 4.12 -4.03 4.94
N GLY A 191 4.91 -4.88 4.30
CA GLY A 191 5.26 -4.81 2.88
C GLY A 191 4.81 -6.04 2.07
N GLY A 192 3.91 -6.84 2.65
CA GLY A 192 3.52 -8.12 2.06
C GLY A 192 4.66 -9.14 2.04
N PRO A 193 4.52 -10.25 1.28
CA PRO A 193 5.45 -11.36 1.37
C PRO A 193 6.84 -11.07 0.77
N VAL A 194 6.97 -10.10 -0.12
CA VAL A 194 8.26 -9.79 -0.77
C VAL A 194 9.13 -8.88 0.08
N LEU A 195 8.53 -7.88 0.73
CA LEU A 195 9.27 -6.94 1.57
C LEU A 195 9.29 -7.36 3.04
N GLY A 196 8.26 -8.05 3.54
CA GLY A 196 8.21 -8.52 4.91
C GLY A 196 7.51 -7.56 5.87
N TYR A 197 7.93 -7.57 7.14
CA TYR A 197 7.29 -6.90 8.27
C TYR A 197 8.28 -6.11 9.11
N GLY A 198 7.82 -4.97 9.62
CA GLY A 198 8.48 -4.21 10.66
C GLY A 198 9.68 -3.40 10.15
N VAL A 199 9.69 -2.10 10.39
CA VAL A 199 10.81 -1.23 9.99
C VAL A 199 11.46 -0.66 11.22
N ASP A 200 12.64 -1.16 11.58
CA ASP A 200 13.45 -0.55 12.64
C ASP A 200 14.10 0.73 12.12
N GLU A 201 13.65 1.87 12.60
CA GLU A 201 14.14 3.18 12.18
C GLU A 201 15.64 3.39 12.53
N ASN A 202 16.11 2.79 13.63
CA ASN A 202 17.49 2.94 14.10
C ASN A 202 18.47 2.09 13.29
N TYR A 203 18.07 0.87 12.92
CA TYR A 203 18.91 -0.08 12.18
C TYR A 203 18.61 -0.07 10.69
N ARG A 204 17.47 0.50 10.27
CA ARG A 204 16.97 0.49 8.88
C ARG A 204 16.85 -0.94 8.35
N ASP A 205 16.23 -1.79 9.12
CA ASP A 205 16.09 -3.21 8.87
C ASP A 205 14.65 -3.65 9.10
N LEU A 206 14.27 -4.79 8.56
CA LEU A 206 12.93 -5.37 8.66
C LEU A 206 13.03 -6.90 8.66
N LEU A 207 12.00 -7.59 9.15
CA LEU A 207 11.90 -9.04 9.12
C LEU A 207 11.33 -9.52 7.78
N THR A 208 12.16 -10.17 7.00
CA THR A 208 11.73 -10.90 5.80
C THR A 208 10.98 -12.18 6.19
N LEU A 209 10.27 -12.83 5.24
CA LEU A 209 9.50 -14.05 5.55
C LEU A 209 10.39 -15.23 5.97
N ASP A 210 11.60 -15.33 5.46
CA ASP A 210 12.57 -16.35 5.86
C ASP A 210 13.09 -16.09 7.28
N GLU A 211 13.35 -14.85 7.65
CA GLU A 211 13.73 -14.46 9.01
C GLU A 211 12.58 -14.65 10.01
N LEU A 212 11.35 -14.32 9.61
CA LEU A 212 10.17 -14.63 10.43
C LEU A 212 10.02 -16.14 10.65
N SER A 213 10.24 -16.95 9.60
CA SER A 213 10.25 -18.41 9.72
C SER A 213 11.33 -18.91 10.67
N GLU A 214 12.55 -18.35 10.61
CA GLU A 214 13.64 -18.64 11.52
C GLU A 214 13.29 -18.32 12.97
N ALA A 215 12.76 -17.12 13.22
CA ALA A 215 12.36 -16.71 14.57
C ALA A 215 11.29 -17.62 15.17
N LEU A 216 10.30 -18.01 14.38
CA LEU A 216 9.24 -18.94 14.81
C LEU A 216 9.78 -20.35 15.04
N ALA A 217 10.71 -20.83 14.23
CA ALA A 217 11.33 -22.14 14.43
C ALA A 217 12.16 -22.19 15.71
N ASP A 218 12.91 -21.13 16.01
CA ASP A 218 13.80 -21.03 17.17
C ASP A 218 13.06 -20.72 18.48
N SER A 219 11.78 -20.37 18.39
CA SER A 219 10.92 -20.12 19.56
C SER A 219 9.78 -21.14 19.64
N VAL A 220 8.71 -20.95 18.90
CA VAL A 220 7.52 -21.83 18.90
C VAL A 220 7.91 -23.27 18.59
N GLY A 221 8.73 -23.47 17.56
CA GLY A 221 9.24 -24.77 17.16
C GLY A 221 10.08 -25.46 18.27
N ALA A 222 10.93 -24.70 18.94
CA ALA A 222 11.78 -25.20 20.02
C ALA A 222 10.97 -25.60 21.26
N HIS A 223 9.94 -24.85 21.61
CA HIS A 223 9.04 -25.14 22.73
C HIS A 223 7.96 -26.19 22.37
N MET A 224 7.81 -26.52 21.09
CA MET A 224 6.77 -27.45 20.58
C MET A 224 5.35 -27.02 21.01
N THR A 225 5.12 -25.74 21.14
CA THR A 225 3.85 -25.13 21.55
C THR A 225 3.32 -24.31 20.37
N LYS A 226 2.24 -24.80 19.74
CA LYS A 226 1.60 -24.04 18.65
C LYS A 226 0.85 -22.85 19.23
N LEU A 227 0.95 -21.70 18.57
CA LEU A 227 0.21 -20.49 18.96
C LEU A 227 -1.25 -20.62 18.55
N GLU A 228 -2.13 -20.06 19.35
CA GLU A 228 -3.56 -19.98 19.01
C GLU A 228 -3.77 -19.11 17.77
N TRP A 229 -3.12 -17.94 17.74
CA TRP A 229 -3.12 -17.08 16.57
C TRP A 229 -1.83 -16.22 16.48
N ILE A 230 -1.51 -15.81 15.25
CA ILE A 230 -0.54 -14.77 14.95
C ILE A 230 -1.27 -13.66 14.20
N GLY A 231 -1.21 -12.43 14.73
CA GLY A 231 -1.81 -11.24 14.14
C GLY A 231 -0.78 -10.28 13.60
N PHE A 232 -1.13 -9.56 12.55
CA PHE A 232 -0.36 -8.46 12.00
C PHE A 232 -1.23 -7.21 12.01
N ASP A 233 -0.98 -6.33 12.96
CA ASP A 233 -1.44 -4.94 12.89
C ASP A 233 -0.49 -4.20 11.96
N ALA A 234 -0.59 -4.52 10.67
CA ALA A 234 0.35 -4.16 9.63
C ALA A 234 -0.23 -4.37 8.23
N CYS A 235 0.17 -3.51 7.29
CA CYS A 235 -0.29 -3.51 5.91
C CYS A 235 0.03 -4.80 5.15
N LEU A 236 -0.86 -5.28 4.26
CA LEU A 236 -0.61 -6.26 3.20
C LEU A 236 -0.21 -7.67 3.65
N MET A 237 -0.35 -8.04 4.92
CA MET A 237 0.14 -9.31 5.44
C MET A 237 -0.83 -10.49 5.26
N SER A 238 -2.11 -10.26 4.89
CA SER A 238 -3.04 -11.37 4.59
C SER A 238 -2.75 -11.97 3.22
N SER A 239 -1.76 -12.86 3.15
CA SER A 239 -1.40 -13.56 1.92
C SER A 239 -1.15 -15.06 2.15
N LEU A 240 -1.27 -15.84 1.07
CA LEU A 240 -1.00 -17.28 1.09
C LEU A 240 0.46 -17.58 1.42
N GLU A 241 1.38 -16.72 1.00
CA GLU A 241 2.81 -16.85 1.29
C GLU A 241 3.09 -16.66 2.79
N VAL A 242 2.50 -15.63 3.40
CA VAL A 242 2.60 -15.43 4.85
C VAL A 242 1.95 -16.61 5.59
N ALA A 243 0.76 -17.03 5.17
CA ALA A 243 0.09 -18.18 5.73
C ALA A 243 0.94 -19.46 5.66
N SER A 244 1.73 -19.65 4.58
CA SER A 244 2.63 -20.81 4.43
C SER A 244 3.71 -20.86 5.51
N VAL A 245 4.24 -19.71 5.88
CA VAL A 245 5.25 -19.56 6.95
C VAL A 245 4.65 -19.83 8.31
N LEU A 246 3.41 -19.37 8.55
CA LEU A 246 2.78 -19.44 9.87
C LEU A 246 2.10 -20.78 10.17
N ALA A 247 1.61 -21.50 9.16
CA ALA A 247 0.82 -22.72 9.33
C ALA A 247 1.47 -23.80 10.21
N PRO A 248 2.81 -23.99 10.23
CA PRO A 248 3.44 -24.91 11.18
C PRO A 248 3.36 -24.44 12.64
N TYR A 249 3.18 -23.14 12.90
CA TYR A 249 3.42 -22.51 14.20
C TYR A 249 2.18 -21.90 14.85
N ALA A 250 1.11 -21.65 14.10
CA ALA A 250 -0.14 -21.09 14.61
C ALA A 250 -1.38 -21.80 14.05
N ASP A 251 -2.50 -21.74 14.79
CA ASP A 251 -3.77 -22.27 14.31
C ASP A 251 -4.51 -21.25 13.43
N TYR A 252 -4.36 -19.95 13.73
CA TYR A 252 -4.99 -18.88 12.96
C TYR A 252 -4.00 -17.75 12.63
N MET A 253 -4.24 -17.08 11.50
CA MET A 253 -3.60 -15.83 11.12
C MET A 253 -4.66 -14.75 11.06
N ILE A 254 -4.37 -13.54 11.62
CA ILE A 254 -5.25 -12.38 11.52
C ILE A 254 -4.45 -11.27 10.85
N ALA A 255 -4.89 -10.80 9.68
CA ALA A 255 -4.15 -9.84 8.88
C ALA A 255 -5.02 -9.14 7.83
N SER A 256 -4.53 -8.02 7.31
CA SER A 256 -5.16 -7.23 6.26
C SER A 256 -4.60 -7.57 4.87
N GLN A 257 -5.48 -7.58 3.85
CA GLN A 257 -5.07 -7.65 2.43
C GLN A 257 -4.61 -6.29 1.91
N GLU A 258 -5.24 -5.19 2.37
CA GLU A 258 -4.93 -3.83 1.98
C GLU A 258 -4.00 -3.19 3.01
N THR A 259 -3.55 -1.99 2.72
CA THR A 259 -2.86 -1.18 3.73
C THR A 259 -3.83 -0.79 4.84
N GLU A 260 -3.34 -0.81 6.06
CA GLU A 260 -4.09 -0.37 7.21
C GLU A 260 -3.90 1.12 7.45
N PRO A 261 -4.93 1.84 7.90
CA PRO A 261 -4.79 3.23 8.31
C PRO A 261 -3.95 3.36 9.60
N GLY A 262 -3.35 4.53 9.81
CA GLY A 262 -2.42 4.77 10.92
C GLY A 262 -2.95 4.56 12.32
N TRP A 263 -4.28 4.54 12.50
CA TRP A 263 -4.88 4.18 13.79
C TRP A 263 -4.84 2.68 14.11
N GLY A 264 -4.48 1.82 13.13
CA GLY A 264 -4.33 0.38 13.34
C GLY A 264 -5.57 -0.34 13.87
N TRP A 265 -5.34 -1.42 14.60
CA TRP A 265 -6.39 -2.16 15.26
C TRP A 265 -6.92 -1.41 16.48
N ASN A 266 -8.18 -1.61 16.83
CA ASN A 266 -8.74 -1.10 18.06
C ASN A 266 -8.54 -2.11 19.20
N TYR A 267 -7.68 -1.80 20.15
CA TYR A 267 -7.30 -2.71 21.23
C TYR A 267 -8.38 -2.96 22.28
N ALA A 268 -9.58 -2.38 22.12
CA ALA A 268 -10.74 -2.70 22.94
C ALA A 268 -11.13 -4.20 22.86
N PHE A 269 -10.73 -4.93 21.81
CA PHE A 269 -10.91 -6.39 21.72
C PHE A 269 -10.29 -7.13 22.90
N LEU A 270 -9.24 -6.60 23.53
CA LEU A 270 -8.65 -7.21 24.73
C LEU A 270 -9.60 -7.31 25.93
N SER A 271 -10.71 -6.55 25.93
CA SER A 271 -11.73 -6.60 26.98
C SER A 271 -12.45 -7.94 27.08
N VAL A 272 -12.37 -8.78 26.05
CA VAL A 272 -12.99 -10.12 26.07
C VAL A 272 -12.17 -11.16 26.85
N LEU A 273 -10.89 -10.85 27.14
CA LEU A 273 -10.02 -11.71 27.93
C LEU A 273 -10.56 -11.89 29.34
N SER A 274 -10.66 -13.14 29.78
CA SER A 274 -11.29 -13.52 31.04
C SER A 274 -10.63 -14.81 31.62
N ASP A 275 -11.27 -15.44 32.59
CA ASP A 275 -10.90 -16.75 33.13
C ASP A 275 -11.23 -17.95 32.19
N ARG A 276 -11.65 -17.67 30.95
CA ARG A 276 -11.96 -18.62 29.90
C ARG A 276 -11.06 -18.46 28.70
N ALA A 277 -10.45 -19.54 28.23
CA ALA A 277 -9.75 -19.54 26.96
C ALA A 277 -10.71 -19.16 25.81
N ILE A 278 -10.27 -18.27 24.94
CA ILE A 278 -11.00 -17.86 23.75
C ILE A 278 -10.33 -18.54 22.55
N PRO A 279 -11.07 -19.35 21.79
CA PRO A 279 -10.54 -19.94 20.55
C PRO A 279 -10.08 -18.87 19.55
N GLY A 280 -9.09 -19.20 18.72
CA GLY A 280 -8.50 -18.22 17.80
C GLY A 280 -9.47 -17.71 16.75
N ASP A 281 -10.44 -18.51 16.30
CA ASP A 281 -11.52 -18.06 15.40
C ASP A 281 -12.46 -17.06 16.08
N GLU A 282 -12.85 -17.33 17.36
CA GLU A 282 -13.67 -16.40 18.16
C GLU A 282 -12.90 -15.10 18.43
N MET A 283 -11.59 -15.18 18.72
CA MET A 283 -10.74 -13.99 18.91
C MET A 283 -10.58 -13.21 17.59
N GLY A 284 -10.41 -13.90 16.46
CA GLY A 284 -10.34 -13.28 15.15
C GLY A 284 -11.62 -12.51 14.80
N GLU A 285 -12.81 -13.06 15.10
CA GLU A 285 -14.08 -12.35 14.94
C GLU A 285 -14.11 -11.05 15.77
N TYR A 286 -13.71 -11.09 17.05
CA TYR A 286 -13.65 -9.88 17.90
C TYR A 286 -12.68 -8.83 17.37
N ILE A 287 -11.51 -9.24 16.88
CA ILE A 287 -10.50 -8.31 16.34
C ILE A 287 -11.03 -7.66 15.06
N VAL A 288 -11.54 -8.46 14.12
CA VAL A 288 -12.09 -7.97 12.85
C VAL A 288 -13.25 -7.02 13.09
N ASP A 289 -14.23 -7.41 13.93
CA ASP A 289 -15.39 -6.57 14.24
C ASP A 289 -14.96 -5.24 14.89
N SER A 290 -14.03 -5.29 15.88
CA SER A 290 -13.60 -4.07 16.55
C SER A 290 -12.83 -3.13 15.62
N TYR A 291 -12.07 -3.65 14.67
CA TYR A 291 -11.37 -2.86 13.66
C TYR A 291 -12.36 -2.17 12.70
N MET A 292 -13.34 -2.92 12.19
CA MET A 292 -14.35 -2.37 11.27
C MET A 292 -15.26 -1.36 11.97
N ASP A 293 -15.75 -1.67 13.19
CA ASP A 293 -16.58 -0.75 13.98
C ASP A 293 -15.84 0.56 14.29
N TYR A 294 -14.52 0.47 14.56
CA TYR A 294 -13.72 1.66 14.81
C TYR A 294 -13.51 2.49 13.54
N GLY A 295 -13.29 1.83 12.41
CA GLY A 295 -13.24 2.51 11.11
C GLY A 295 -14.54 3.26 10.80
N GLU A 296 -15.70 2.65 11.00
CA GLU A 296 -17.01 3.31 10.85
C GLU A 296 -17.15 4.51 11.80
N TYR A 297 -16.72 4.36 13.05
CA TYR A 297 -16.72 5.46 14.02
C TYR A 297 -15.84 6.64 13.57
N VAL A 298 -14.64 6.36 13.06
CA VAL A 298 -13.70 7.37 12.54
C VAL A 298 -14.32 8.10 11.35
N PHE A 299 -14.95 7.38 10.41
CA PHE A 299 -15.60 7.99 9.23
C PHE A 299 -16.81 8.83 9.61
N ASP A 300 -17.59 8.40 10.59
CA ASP A 300 -18.71 9.19 11.10
C ASP A 300 -18.25 10.47 11.81
N TYR A 301 -17.12 10.41 12.50
CA TYR A 301 -16.58 11.57 13.22
C TYR A 301 -15.86 12.56 12.30
N TYR A 302 -15.17 12.05 11.28
CA TYR A 302 -14.45 12.80 10.25
C TYR A 302 -15.09 12.57 8.87
N PRO A 303 -16.17 13.26 8.51
CA PRO A 303 -16.94 12.97 7.29
C PRO A 303 -16.17 13.20 5.98
N ASN A 304 -15.00 13.81 6.04
CA ASN A 304 -14.08 13.99 4.89
C ASN A 304 -12.96 12.95 4.86
N LEU A 305 -12.98 11.98 5.77
CA LEU A 305 -12.00 10.89 5.83
C LEU A 305 -12.70 9.57 5.53
N TYR A 306 -12.12 8.79 4.64
CA TYR A 306 -12.56 7.42 4.34
C TYR A 306 -11.33 6.59 3.97
N SER A 307 -11.25 5.38 4.46
CA SER A 307 -10.17 4.44 4.13
C SER A 307 -10.72 3.12 3.65
N ASP A 308 -9.98 2.45 2.79
CA ASP A 308 -10.22 1.07 2.45
C ASP A 308 -9.82 0.21 3.66
N LEU A 309 -10.72 -0.63 4.12
CA LEU A 309 -10.52 -1.50 5.27
C LEU A 309 -10.72 -2.95 4.85
N THR A 310 -9.76 -3.78 5.19
CA THR A 310 -9.87 -5.24 5.08
C THR A 310 -9.24 -5.86 6.31
N LEU A 311 -9.88 -6.82 6.91
CA LEU A 311 -9.26 -7.64 7.95
C LEU A 311 -9.86 -9.05 7.93
N SER A 312 -9.02 -10.07 8.10
CA SER A 312 -9.42 -11.46 7.95
C SER A 312 -8.76 -12.36 8.97
N CYS A 313 -9.52 -13.30 9.48
CA CYS A 313 -9.04 -14.43 10.27
C CYS A 313 -8.96 -15.68 9.38
N ILE A 314 -7.77 -16.22 9.21
CA ILE A 314 -7.46 -17.35 8.33
C ILE A 314 -7.19 -18.59 9.19
N ASP A 315 -7.94 -19.67 8.96
CA ASP A 315 -7.69 -20.99 9.56
C ASP A 315 -6.48 -21.66 8.88
N LEU A 316 -5.36 -21.63 9.56
CA LEU A 316 -4.11 -22.23 9.08
C LEU A 316 -4.14 -23.76 9.09
N ASN A 317 -5.09 -24.37 9.77
CA ASN A 317 -5.25 -25.84 9.73
C ASN A 317 -5.90 -26.31 8.42
N ALA A 318 -6.67 -25.43 7.75
CA ALA A 318 -7.22 -25.67 6.41
C ALA A 318 -6.26 -25.30 5.27
N TYR A 319 -5.16 -24.59 5.56
CA TYR A 319 -4.23 -24.04 4.59
C TYR A 319 -3.67 -25.08 3.60
N ALA A 320 -3.26 -26.26 4.09
CA ALA A 320 -2.64 -27.30 3.24
C ALA A 320 -3.59 -27.80 2.13
N GLU A 321 -4.89 -27.83 2.35
CA GLU A 321 -5.88 -28.20 1.32
C GLU A 321 -5.98 -27.10 0.26
N ALA A 322 -5.94 -25.83 0.67
CA ALA A 322 -5.95 -24.69 -0.24
C ALA A 322 -4.67 -24.63 -1.11
N GLU A 323 -3.51 -24.83 -0.50
CA GLU A 323 -2.23 -24.89 -1.21
C GLU A 323 -2.22 -26.01 -2.26
N ASP A 324 -2.62 -27.24 -1.91
CA ASP A 324 -2.70 -28.37 -2.83
C ASP A 324 -3.65 -28.12 -4.00
N ALA A 325 -4.82 -27.51 -3.72
CA ALA A 325 -5.82 -27.20 -4.73
C ALA A 325 -5.33 -26.09 -5.68
N LEU A 326 -4.71 -25.05 -5.15
CA LEU A 326 -4.09 -23.99 -5.95
C LEU A 326 -2.92 -24.51 -6.79
N ASN A 327 -2.07 -25.33 -6.21
CA ASN A 327 -0.95 -25.95 -6.92
C ASN A 327 -1.45 -26.81 -8.10
N THR A 328 -2.59 -27.50 -7.94
CA THR A 328 -3.24 -28.25 -9.02
C THR A 328 -3.84 -27.33 -10.09
N TYR A 329 -4.48 -26.26 -9.68
CA TYR A 329 -5.02 -25.26 -10.59
C TYR A 329 -3.93 -24.59 -11.43
N PHE A 330 -2.83 -24.17 -10.81
CA PHE A 330 -1.73 -23.53 -11.52
C PHE A 330 -1.00 -24.50 -12.48
N ALA A 331 -0.95 -25.80 -12.18
CA ALA A 331 -0.47 -26.79 -13.14
C ALA A 331 -1.33 -26.88 -14.41
N GLU A 332 -2.66 -26.73 -14.27
CA GLU A 332 -3.58 -26.67 -15.42
C GLU A 332 -3.41 -25.36 -16.19
N LEU A 333 -3.36 -24.23 -15.46
CA LEU A 333 -3.21 -22.90 -16.04
C LEU A 333 -1.90 -22.79 -16.84
N ASP A 334 -0.80 -23.25 -16.28
CA ASP A 334 0.54 -23.30 -16.91
C ASP A 334 0.53 -24.13 -18.19
N THR A 335 -0.15 -25.27 -18.20
CA THR A 335 -0.31 -26.10 -19.41
C THR A 335 -1.04 -25.38 -20.55
N SER A 336 -1.93 -24.43 -20.21
CA SER A 336 -2.65 -23.62 -21.18
C SER A 336 -1.92 -22.34 -21.58
N LEU A 337 -0.81 -22.05 -20.92
CA LEU A 337 -0.03 -20.83 -21.12
C LEU A 337 0.81 -20.94 -22.40
N ASP A 338 0.48 -20.15 -23.38
CA ASP A 338 1.24 -20.00 -24.61
C ASP A 338 1.11 -18.55 -25.14
N VAL A 339 1.91 -18.22 -26.15
CA VAL A 339 1.95 -16.88 -26.77
C VAL A 339 0.57 -16.41 -27.27
N GLN A 340 -0.32 -17.34 -27.63
CA GLN A 340 -1.64 -17.01 -28.18
C GLN A 340 -2.65 -16.70 -27.05
N ASN A 341 -2.56 -17.41 -25.94
CA ASN A 341 -3.44 -17.26 -24.79
C ASN A 341 -2.95 -16.18 -23.80
N TYR A 342 -1.66 -15.87 -23.80
CA TYR A 342 -1.03 -14.91 -22.92
C TYR A 342 -1.73 -13.55 -22.89
N PRO A 343 -2.12 -12.88 -24.02
CA PRO A 343 -2.80 -11.60 -23.97
C PRO A 343 -4.17 -11.66 -23.28
N LYS A 344 -4.90 -12.79 -23.38
CA LYS A 344 -6.16 -12.99 -22.66
C LYS A 344 -5.91 -13.08 -21.15
N LEU A 345 -4.88 -13.83 -20.77
CA LEU A 345 -4.50 -13.99 -19.36
C LEU A 345 -4.11 -12.65 -18.74
N VAL A 346 -3.28 -11.87 -19.42
CA VAL A 346 -2.86 -10.53 -18.97
C VAL A 346 -4.07 -9.59 -18.82
N ARG A 347 -5.00 -9.57 -19.80
CA ARG A 347 -6.22 -8.76 -19.70
C ARG A 347 -7.09 -9.14 -18.50
N ASN A 348 -7.15 -10.41 -18.17
CA ASN A 348 -7.91 -10.86 -17.01
C ASN A 348 -7.17 -10.51 -15.72
N ARG A 349 -5.83 -10.73 -15.65
CA ARG A 349 -5.01 -10.32 -14.51
C ARG A 349 -5.12 -8.81 -14.22
N ALA A 350 -5.16 -7.99 -15.25
CA ALA A 350 -5.31 -6.54 -15.12
C ALA A 350 -6.65 -6.09 -14.49
N LYS A 351 -7.61 -6.99 -14.34
CA LYS A 351 -8.93 -6.72 -13.73
C LYS A 351 -9.06 -7.29 -12.33
N VAL A 352 -8.12 -8.14 -11.91
CA VAL A 352 -8.14 -8.70 -10.56
C VAL A 352 -7.97 -7.59 -9.55
N ARG A 353 -8.64 -7.67 -8.39
CA ARG A 353 -8.45 -6.72 -7.29
C ARG A 353 -6.97 -6.75 -6.88
N ASP A 354 -6.30 -5.62 -7.01
CA ASP A 354 -4.96 -5.36 -6.49
C ASP A 354 -5.04 -4.64 -5.14
N PHE A 355 -4.07 -4.88 -4.27
CA PHE A 355 -3.92 -4.22 -2.97
C PHE A 355 -2.60 -3.45 -2.88
N GLY A 356 -2.57 -2.40 -2.06
CA GLY A 356 -1.40 -1.55 -1.87
C GLY A 356 -1.02 -0.70 -3.09
N SER A 357 -1.86 -0.63 -4.11
CA SER A 357 -1.54 0.03 -5.38
C SER A 357 -1.94 1.51 -5.35
N TYR A 358 -1.13 2.36 -4.71
CA TYR A 358 -1.40 3.80 -4.61
C TYR A 358 -0.91 4.62 -5.79
N SER A 359 -0.03 4.08 -6.62
CA SER A 359 0.46 4.73 -7.84
C SER A 359 0.96 3.72 -8.85
N SER A 360 1.21 4.15 -10.09
CA SER A 360 1.88 3.31 -11.10
C SER A 360 3.30 2.91 -10.69
N ASP A 361 3.88 3.59 -9.73
CA ASP A 361 5.26 3.45 -9.31
C ASP A 361 5.41 2.56 -8.07
N MET A 362 4.30 2.28 -7.35
CA MET A 362 4.26 1.39 -6.18
C MET A 362 3.15 0.35 -6.38
N ASN A 363 3.48 -0.76 -7.03
CA ASN A 363 2.59 -1.89 -7.21
C ASN A 363 3.23 -3.13 -6.58
N TYR A 364 2.72 -3.53 -5.43
CA TYR A 364 3.17 -4.71 -4.69
C TYR A 364 2.76 -6.03 -5.36
N GLY A 365 1.93 -5.98 -6.40
CA GLY A 365 1.45 -7.17 -7.10
C GLY A 365 0.61 -8.11 -6.23
N MET A 366 0.10 -7.62 -5.11
CA MET A 366 -0.78 -8.39 -4.24
C MET A 366 -2.18 -8.42 -4.83
N VAL A 367 -2.74 -9.60 -5.05
CA VAL A 367 -4.07 -9.74 -5.63
C VAL A 367 -4.95 -10.66 -4.83
N ASP A 368 -6.25 -10.36 -4.85
CA ASP A 368 -7.25 -11.24 -4.25
C ASP A 368 -7.30 -12.60 -4.92
N VAL A 369 -7.20 -13.67 -4.13
CA VAL A 369 -7.15 -15.05 -4.64
C VAL A 369 -8.50 -15.48 -5.21
N LEU A 370 -9.60 -15.14 -4.56
CA LEU A 370 -10.94 -15.58 -5.00
C LEU A 370 -11.35 -14.84 -6.28
N HIS A 371 -11.11 -13.55 -6.36
CA HIS A 371 -11.36 -12.76 -7.56
C HIS A 371 -10.44 -13.17 -8.72
N MET A 372 -9.17 -13.51 -8.43
CA MET A 372 -8.26 -14.09 -9.42
C MET A 372 -8.80 -15.40 -9.98
N LEU A 373 -9.26 -16.33 -9.13
CA LEU A 373 -9.82 -17.60 -9.55
C LEU A 373 -11.11 -17.41 -10.36
N GLU A 374 -11.93 -16.42 -10.05
CA GLU A 374 -13.11 -16.06 -10.83
C GLU A 374 -12.74 -15.63 -12.25
N LEU A 375 -11.79 -14.70 -12.39
CA LEU A 375 -11.44 -14.09 -13.68
C LEU A 375 -10.53 -14.96 -14.55
N LEU A 376 -9.62 -15.74 -13.95
CA LEU A 376 -8.64 -16.55 -14.67
C LEU A 376 -9.06 -18.02 -14.79
N GLY A 377 -9.95 -18.48 -13.93
CA GLY A 377 -10.29 -19.90 -13.81
C GLY A 377 -11.13 -20.50 -14.93
N ASP A 378 -11.71 -19.68 -15.81
CA ASP A 378 -12.52 -20.10 -16.99
C ASP A 378 -13.58 -21.18 -16.64
N ASN A 379 -14.09 -21.17 -15.39
CA ASN A 379 -15.03 -22.15 -14.82
C ASN A 379 -14.50 -23.60 -14.82
N SER A 380 -13.18 -23.82 -14.84
CA SER A 380 -12.61 -25.17 -14.75
C SER A 380 -12.95 -25.87 -13.43
N ASP A 381 -12.87 -27.21 -13.41
CA ASP A 381 -13.16 -27.95 -12.18
C ASP A 381 -12.04 -27.75 -11.14
N THR A 382 -10.80 -27.53 -11.56
CA THR A 382 -9.65 -27.21 -10.70
C THR A 382 -9.77 -25.83 -10.07
N ALA A 383 -10.18 -24.80 -10.85
CA ALA A 383 -10.46 -23.47 -10.30
C ALA A 383 -11.57 -23.52 -9.25
N LYS A 384 -12.69 -24.21 -9.52
CA LYS A 384 -13.77 -24.38 -8.55
C LYS A 384 -13.34 -25.16 -7.29
N ALA A 385 -12.42 -26.10 -7.43
CA ALA A 385 -11.86 -26.82 -6.27
C ALA A 385 -10.97 -25.88 -5.45
N ALA A 386 -10.10 -25.10 -6.10
CA ALA A 386 -9.25 -24.10 -5.47
C ALA A 386 -10.10 -23.03 -4.75
N THR A 387 -11.13 -22.49 -5.40
CA THR A 387 -12.07 -21.53 -4.76
C THR A 387 -12.63 -22.06 -3.46
N ARG A 388 -13.20 -23.29 -3.47
CA ARG A 388 -13.78 -23.89 -2.25
C ARG A 388 -12.75 -24.14 -1.16
N ALA A 389 -11.54 -24.54 -1.52
CA ALA A 389 -10.48 -24.79 -0.57
C ALA A 389 -10.00 -23.50 0.09
N VAL A 390 -9.83 -22.44 -0.70
CA VAL A 390 -9.46 -21.10 -0.20
C VAL A 390 -10.59 -20.52 0.67
N GLU A 391 -11.86 -20.59 0.23
CA GLU A 391 -13.01 -20.17 1.04
C GLU A 391 -13.04 -20.91 2.40
N SER A 392 -12.62 -22.17 2.44
CA SER A 392 -12.57 -22.96 3.68
C SER A 392 -11.46 -22.54 4.64
N CYS A 393 -10.44 -21.80 4.17
CA CYS A 393 -9.39 -21.23 5.01
C CYS A 393 -9.84 -19.92 5.67
N ILE A 394 -10.85 -19.24 5.15
CA ILE A 394 -11.28 -17.94 5.66
C ILE A 394 -12.31 -18.23 6.77
N ALA A 395 -11.84 -18.18 8.02
CA ALA A 395 -12.70 -18.42 9.18
C ALA A 395 -13.67 -17.25 9.39
N TYR A 396 -13.17 -16.01 9.25
CA TYR A 396 -13.96 -14.78 9.32
C TYR A 396 -13.27 -13.68 8.53
N SER A 397 -14.04 -12.79 7.90
CA SER A 397 -13.48 -11.60 7.23
C SER A 397 -14.55 -10.53 7.09
N ASP A 398 -14.14 -9.28 7.19
CA ASP A 398 -14.99 -8.13 6.88
C ASP A 398 -14.20 -7.05 6.12
N THR A 399 -14.89 -6.27 5.30
CA THR A 399 -14.27 -5.28 4.41
C THR A 399 -15.30 -4.31 3.85
N ASN A 400 -14.88 -3.08 3.59
CA ASN A 400 -15.64 -2.11 2.81
C ASN A 400 -15.18 -2.03 1.33
N MET A 401 -14.33 -2.98 0.88
CA MET A 401 -13.81 -3.03 -0.49
C MET A 401 -14.50 -4.09 -1.34
N GLU A 402 -14.89 -3.72 -2.55
CA GLU A 402 -15.43 -4.67 -3.53
C GLU A 402 -14.33 -5.67 -3.98
N ASN A 403 -14.69 -6.94 -4.10
CA ASN A 403 -13.80 -8.02 -4.55
C ASN A 403 -12.57 -8.29 -3.65
N ALA A 404 -12.64 -7.93 -2.39
CA ALA A 404 -11.68 -8.34 -1.37
C ALA A 404 -12.23 -9.58 -0.65
N GLY A 405 -11.65 -10.73 -0.90
CA GLY A 405 -12.15 -12.04 -0.44
C GLY A 405 -11.49 -12.54 0.84
N GLY A 406 -10.54 -11.81 1.43
CA GLY A 406 -9.93 -12.11 2.72
C GLY A 406 -8.49 -12.61 2.66
N ILE A 407 -8.00 -13.11 1.53
CA ILE A 407 -6.60 -13.54 1.38
C ILE A 407 -6.06 -13.23 -0.02
N SER A 408 -4.83 -12.75 -0.08
CA SER A 408 -4.13 -12.38 -1.30
C SER A 408 -3.03 -13.35 -1.68
N ILE A 409 -2.47 -13.15 -2.89
CA ILE A 409 -1.30 -13.85 -3.41
C ILE A 409 -0.43 -12.87 -4.19
N CYS A 410 0.90 -13.01 -4.10
CA CYS A 410 1.84 -12.17 -4.83
C CYS A 410 1.91 -12.57 -6.31
N TYR A 411 1.23 -11.81 -7.16
CA TYR A 411 1.23 -12.00 -8.62
C TYR A 411 1.60 -10.67 -9.32
N PRO A 412 2.85 -10.20 -9.20
CA PRO A 412 3.29 -8.97 -9.82
C PRO A 412 3.21 -9.09 -11.35
N TYR A 413 2.66 -8.05 -11.93
CA TYR A 413 2.55 -7.93 -13.38
C TYR A 413 2.75 -6.45 -13.73
N GLN A 414 3.42 -6.07 -14.77
CA GLN A 414 3.74 -4.65 -15.08
C GLN A 414 4.52 -3.91 -13.97
N THR A 415 5.22 -4.65 -13.13
CA THR A 415 6.25 -4.16 -12.20
C THR A 415 7.63 -4.24 -12.86
N ASP A 416 8.64 -3.65 -12.24
CA ASP A 416 10.01 -3.81 -12.72
C ASP A 416 10.49 -5.27 -12.60
N GLU A 417 11.58 -5.58 -13.29
CA GLU A 417 12.14 -6.94 -13.36
C GLU A 417 12.69 -7.40 -12.02
N ASP A 418 13.32 -6.49 -11.26
CA ASP A 418 13.96 -6.82 -9.98
C ASP A 418 12.91 -7.25 -8.94
N TYR A 419 11.74 -6.57 -8.88
CA TYR A 419 10.65 -6.98 -7.98
C TYR A 419 10.05 -8.34 -8.38
N ARG A 420 9.89 -8.61 -9.68
CA ARG A 420 9.42 -9.92 -10.15
C ARG A 420 10.40 -11.04 -9.82
N ASP A 421 11.69 -10.76 -9.95
CA ASP A 421 12.73 -11.73 -9.59
C ASP A 421 12.73 -11.98 -8.08
N ALA A 422 12.61 -10.95 -7.24
CA ALA A 422 12.47 -11.10 -5.80
C ALA A 422 11.21 -11.90 -5.40
N CYS A 423 10.09 -11.70 -6.09
CA CYS A 423 8.89 -12.53 -5.89
C CYS A 423 9.15 -14.01 -6.22
N ILE A 424 9.87 -14.30 -7.31
CA ILE A 424 10.23 -15.69 -7.67
C ILE A 424 11.18 -16.29 -6.63
N GLU A 425 12.21 -15.56 -6.22
CA GLU A 425 13.18 -16.03 -5.21
C GLU A 425 12.49 -16.35 -3.88
N MET A 426 11.58 -15.49 -3.44
CA MET A 426 10.77 -15.71 -2.25
C MET A 426 9.90 -16.98 -2.40
N GLN A 427 9.20 -17.14 -3.54
CA GLN A 427 8.39 -18.33 -3.81
C GLN A 427 9.23 -19.62 -3.83
N GLU A 428 10.44 -19.59 -4.40
CA GLU A 428 11.35 -20.73 -4.42
C GLU A 428 11.85 -21.10 -3.02
N TYR A 429 12.14 -20.08 -2.20
CA TYR A 429 12.56 -20.28 -0.81
C TYR A 429 11.45 -20.92 0.04
N LEU A 430 10.23 -20.38 -0.05
CA LEU A 430 9.09 -20.89 0.71
C LEU A 430 8.70 -22.30 0.26
N GLY A 431 8.93 -22.65 -1.01
CA GLY A 431 8.45 -23.89 -1.60
C GLY A 431 6.93 -23.98 -1.69
N PHE A 432 6.25 -22.85 -1.52
CA PHE A 432 4.80 -22.71 -1.66
C PHE A 432 4.37 -23.05 -3.08
N ALA A 433 3.36 -23.91 -3.23
CA ALA A 433 2.72 -24.26 -4.49
C ALA A 433 3.69 -24.28 -5.70
N PRO A 434 4.58 -25.28 -5.86
CA PRO A 434 5.67 -25.24 -6.86
C PRO A 434 5.20 -25.05 -8.32
N ASN A 435 3.95 -25.42 -8.63
CA ASN A 435 3.39 -25.17 -9.96
C ASN A 435 3.02 -23.69 -10.14
N TYR A 436 2.75 -22.97 -9.05
CA TYR A 436 2.57 -21.53 -9.10
C TYR A 436 3.88 -20.81 -9.45
N THR A 437 4.96 -21.14 -8.75
CA THR A 437 6.30 -20.61 -9.05
C THR A 437 6.67 -20.85 -10.51
N ARG A 438 6.46 -22.08 -11.01
CA ARG A 438 6.72 -22.39 -12.42
C ARG A 438 5.84 -21.59 -13.38
N PHE A 439 4.55 -21.47 -13.07
CA PHE A 439 3.63 -20.64 -13.86
C PHE A 439 4.11 -19.18 -13.94
N LEU A 440 4.56 -18.59 -12.83
CA LEU A 440 5.09 -17.23 -12.84
C LEU A 440 6.36 -17.12 -13.69
N GLN A 441 7.29 -18.08 -13.58
CA GLN A 441 8.50 -18.13 -14.39
C GLN A 441 8.18 -18.21 -15.89
N ASP A 442 7.25 -19.09 -16.29
CA ASP A 442 6.84 -19.23 -17.68
C ASP A 442 6.04 -18.01 -18.17
N PHE A 443 5.23 -17.39 -17.30
CA PHE A 443 4.52 -16.15 -17.58
C PHE A 443 5.49 -15.00 -17.87
N TYR A 444 6.50 -14.80 -17.03
CA TYR A 444 7.50 -13.75 -17.22
C TYR A 444 8.46 -14.07 -18.40
N ALA A 445 8.75 -15.34 -18.67
CA ALA A 445 9.52 -15.71 -19.84
C ALA A 445 8.81 -15.33 -21.15
N ILE A 446 7.48 -15.45 -21.21
CA ILE A 446 6.70 -14.95 -22.34
C ILE A 446 6.70 -13.43 -22.36
N GLN A 447 6.52 -12.78 -21.21
CA GLN A 447 6.50 -11.32 -21.08
C GLN A 447 7.82 -10.70 -21.57
N ASN A 448 8.95 -11.27 -21.23
CA ASN A 448 10.28 -10.77 -21.56
C ASN A 448 10.77 -11.25 -22.95
N GLY A 449 10.03 -12.13 -23.61
CA GLY A 449 10.43 -12.74 -24.87
C GLY A 449 10.27 -11.80 -26.08
N ASP A 450 11.30 -11.74 -26.95
CA ASP A 450 11.31 -10.94 -28.19
C ASP A 450 10.30 -11.44 -29.26
N THR A 451 9.58 -12.53 -28.99
CA THR A 451 8.76 -13.23 -30.00
C THR A 451 7.34 -12.71 -30.14
N LEU A 452 6.87 -11.87 -29.24
CA LEU A 452 5.46 -11.45 -29.23
C LEU A 452 5.13 -10.32 -30.19
N LEU A 453 6.08 -9.53 -30.66
CA LEU A 453 5.75 -8.28 -31.34
C LEU A 453 6.71 -7.91 -32.49
N ALA A 454 6.27 -8.18 -33.69
CA ALA A 454 6.66 -7.40 -34.86
C ALA A 454 5.64 -6.26 -35.04
N ASP A 455 6.10 -5.02 -35.10
CA ASP A 455 5.33 -3.80 -35.33
C ASP A 455 4.43 -3.30 -34.19
N ARG A 456 4.99 -2.42 -33.37
CA ARG A 456 4.37 -1.79 -32.17
C ARG A 456 3.80 -0.39 -32.43
N GLU A 457 3.79 0.08 -33.66
CA GLU A 457 3.28 1.42 -33.94
C GLU A 457 1.75 1.46 -33.91
N ILE A 458 1.21 2.30 -32.98
CA ILE A 458 -0.18 2.77 -33.14
C ILE A 458 -0.15 3.77 -34.32
N SER A 459 -0.12 3.24 -35.52
CA SER A 459 -0.16 4.10 -36.70
C SER A 459 -1.58 4.64 -36.88
N ASN A 460 -1.71 5.97 -36.75
CA ASN A 460 -2.81 6.80 -37.25
C ASN A 460 -4.22 6.19 -37.15
N ALA A 461 -4.67 5.97 -35.92
CA ALA A 461 -6.07 5.64 -35.70
C ALA A 461 -6.92 6.88 -35.97
N HIS A 462 -7.91 6.75 -36.83
CA HIS A 462 -8.88 7.82 -37.06
C HIS A 462 -9.79 7.92 -35.84
N THR A 463 -9.72 9.05 -35.14
CA THR A 463 -10.55 9.35 -33.99
C THR A 463 -11.83 10.04 -34.43
N THR A 464 -12.95 9.54 -33.93
CA THR A 464 -14.26 10.19 -34.08
C THR A 464 -14.66 10.73 -32.71
N VAL A 465 -14.75 12.03 -32.59
CA VAL A 465 -15.33 12.66 -31.40
C VAL A 465 -16.83 12.77 -31.66
N THR A 466 -17.63 12.05 -30.88
CA THR A 466 -19.08 12.21 -30.83
C THR A 466 -19.44 12.99 -29.57
N THR A 467 -20.02 14.16 -29.74
CA THR A 467 -20.58 14.94 -28.63
C THR A 467 -22.08 14.69 -28.54
N GLU A 468 -22.56 14.10 -27.48
CA GLU A 468 -23.97 14.08 -27.12
C GLU A 468 -24.25 15.22 -26.16
N ASN A 469 -25.12 16.13 -26.51
CA ASN A 469 -25.54 17.27 -25.71
C ASN A 469 -26.89 16.97 -25.09
N ASP A 470 -26.94 16.65 -23.82
CA ASP A 470 -28.19 16.40 -23.06
C ASP A 470 -28.74 17.65 -22.36
N GLY A 471 -28.04 18.80 -22.50
CA GLY A 471 -28.46 20.08 -21.96
C GLY A 471 -28.06 20.38 -20.52
N THR A 472 -27.34 19.47 -19.85
CA THR A 472 -26.81 19.64 -18.49
C THR A 472 -25.29 19.55 -18.41
N TYR A 473 -24.66 18.70 -19.21
CA TYR A 473 -23.21 18.58 -19.35
C TYR A 473 -22.88 18.07 -20.76
N ASP A 474 -21.87 18.67 -21.40
CA ASP A 474 -21.34 18.12 -22.66
C ASP A 474 -20.52 16.86 -22.34
N GLU A 475 -21.08 15.68 -22.55
CA GLU A 475 -20.32 14.44 -22.58
C GLU A 475 -19.76 14.22 -23.98
N SER A 476 -18.46 13.99 -24.06
CA SER A 476 -17.80 13.58 -25.30
C SER A 476 -17.38 12.13 -25.17
N ASP A 477 -17.87 11.28 -26.05
CA ASP A 477 -17.31 9.94 -26.25
C ASP A 477 -16.18 10.04 -27.28
N ILE A 478 -14.96 9.93 -26.82
CA ILE A 478 -13.77 9.96 -27.65
C ILE A 478 -13.40 8.51 -27.93
N THR A 479 -13.31 8.16 -29.20
CA THR A 479 -13.07 6.76 -29.58
C THR A 479 -11.78 6.61 -30.38
N LEU A 480 -11.10 5.47 -30.16
CA LEU A 480 -9.92 5.06 -30.90
C LEU A 480 -10.11 3.65 -31.46
N GLN A 481 -10.14 3.52 -32.80
CA GLN A 481 -10.23 2.22 -33.44
C GLN A 481 -8.87 1.54 -33.47
N LEU A 482 -8.76 0.36 -32.87
CA LEU A 482 -7.56 -0.46 -32.95
C LEU A 482 -7.56 -1.37 -34.18
N THR A 483 -6.37 -1.62 -34.72
CA THR A 483 -6.19 -2.67 -35.75
C THR A 483 -6.38 -4.06 -35.13
N PRO A 484 -6.69 -5.10 -35.93
CA PRO A 484 -6.81 -6.46 -35.41
C PRO A 484 -5.56 -6.97 -34.67
N GLU A 485 -4.39 -6.51 -35.07
CA GLU A 485 -3.12 -6.86 -34.43
C GLU A 485 -2.96 -6.17 -33.06
N GLN A 486 -3.31 -4.88 -32.98
CA GLN A 486 -3.34 -4.13 -31.71
C GLN A 486 -4.38 -4.72 -30.77
N GLN A 487 -5.59 -5.08 -31.26
CA GLN A 487 -6.62 -5.74 -30.45
C GLN A 487 -6.13 -7.06 -29.85
N ALA A 488 -5.39 -7.86 -30.62
CA ALA A 488 -4.84 -9.13 -30.15
C ALA A 488 -3.82 -8.95 -29.02
N ASN A 489 -3.03 -7.87 -29.07
CA ASN A 489 -1.96 -7.58 -28.14
C ASN A 489 -2.38 -6.63 -26.99
N PHE A 490 -3.56 -6.03 -27.06
CA PHE A 490 -4.04 -5.11 -26.02
C PHE A 490 -4.21 -5.83 -24.68
N ALA A 491 -3.53 -5.36 -23.66
CA ALA A 491 -3.67 -5.84 -22.29
C ALA A 491 -4.53 -4.89 -21.45
N SER A 492 -4.14 -3.63 -21.42
CA SER A 492 -4.87 -2.56 -20.73
C SER A 492 -4.64 -1.24 -21.46
N GLY A 493 -5.35 -0.21 -21.06
CA GLY A 493 -5.15 1.11 -21.62
C GLY A 493 -5.96 2.16 -20.87
N GLY A 494 -5.68 3.39 -21.20
CA GLY A 494 -6.35 4.53 -20.61
C GLY A 494 -6.32 5.73 -21.55
N TYR A 495 -6.65 6.87 -20.99
CA TYR A 495 -6.53 8.15 -21.66
C TYR A 495 -6.08 9.23 -20.71
N TYR A 496 -5.53 10.29 -21.26
CA TYR A 496 -5.24 11.54 -20.55
C TYR A 496 -5.90 12.70 -21.27
N ILE A 497 -6.45 13.62 -20.48
CA ILE A 497 -6.87 14.93 -20.94
C ILE A 497 -5.81 15.92 -20.47
N LEU A 498 -5.25 16.64 -21.41
CA LEU A 498 -4.19 17.60 -21.19
C LEU A 498 -4.67 18.99 -21.64
N CYS A 499 -4.30 20.03 -20.92
CA CYS A 499 -4.46 21.40 -21.43
C CYS A 499 -3.11 22.00 -21.82
N LYS A 500 -3.15 22.90 -22.79
CA LYS A 500 -1.99 23.71 -23.14
C LYS A 500 -1.75 24.75 -22.05
N ALA A 501 -0.72 24.54 -21.26
CA ALA A 501 -0.46 25.32 -20.05
C ALA A 501 -0.35 26.84 -20.31
N LYS A 502 0.18 27.22 -21.46
CA LYS A 502 0.31 28.61 -21.85
C LYS A 502 -1.03 29.25 -22.25
N GLU A 503 -1.89 28.52 -22.95
CA GLU A 503 -3.18 29.02 -23.43
C GLU A 503 -4.14 29.29 -22.25
N GLU A 504 -4.06 28.48 -21.21
CA GLU A 504 -4.81 28.64 -19.95
C GLU A 504 -4.12 29.63 -18.98
N GLY A 505 -2.95 30.16 -19.33
CA GLY A 505 -2.26 31.16 -18.53
C GLY A 505 -1.48 30.60 -17.33
N TYR A 506 -1.29 29.30 -17.23
CA TYR A 506 -0.53 28.66 -16.15
C TYR A 506 0.98 28.94 -16.25
N ILE A 507 1.48 29.13 -17.46
CA ILE A 507 2.87 29.48 -17.73
C ILE A 507 2.99 30.51 -18.85
N THR A 508 4.00 31.35 -18.78
CA THR A 508 4.26 32.37 -19.82
C THR A 508 5.57 32.08 -20.56
N SER A 509 5.73 32.63 -21.76
CA SER A 509 6.99 32.53 -22.52
C SER A 509 8.15 33.32 -21.86
N GLU A 510 7.86 34.18 -20.87
CA GLU A 510 8.90 34.84 -20.06
C GLU A 510 9.44 33.89 -18.98
N GLU A 511 8.56 32.99 -18.45
CA GLU A 511 8.92 31.99 -17.46
C GLU A 511 9.58 30.76 -18.10
N ASP A 512 9.11 30.37 -19.29
CA ASP A 512 9.71 29.29 -20.07
C ASP A 512 9.63 29.57 -21.59
N PRO A 513 10.75 29.59 -22.30
CA PRO A 513 10.76 29.78 -23.76
C PRO A 513 10.02 28.69 -24.54
N ARG A 514 9.83 27.51 -23.94
CA ARG A 514 9.11 26.36 -24.51
C ARG A 514 7.69 26.23 -23.97
N ALA A 515 7.10 27.27 -23.37
CA ALA A 515 5.77 27.27 -22.81
C ALA A 515 4.69 26.78 -23.81
N ASP A 516 4.89 27.00 -25.10
CA ASP A 516 4.01 26.53 -26.18
C ASP A 516 4.01 24.98 -26.34
N GLU A 517 5.01 24.29 -25.80
CA GLU A 517 5.18 22.85 -25.87
C GLU A 517 4.80 22.16 -24.53
N MET A 518 4.35 22.95 -23.55
CA MET A 518 4.02 22.45 -22.21
C MET A 518 2.53 22.16 -22.07
N TYR A 519 2.25 21.00 -21.47
CA TYR A 519 0.90 20.54 -21.20
C TYR A 519 0.74 20.22 -19.72
N LEU A 520 -0.40 20.65 -19.17
CA LEU A 520 -0.83 20.32 -17.82
C LEU A 520 -1.81 19.15 -17.88
N PHE A 521 -1.61 18.17 -17.04
CA PHE A 521 -2.55 17.07 -16.88
C PHE A 521 -3.79 17.55 -16.13
N ILE A 522 -4.97 17.25 -16.68
CA ILE A 522 -6.25 17.65 -16.10
C ILE A 522 -7.06 16.42 -15.69
N GLN A 523 -7.11 15.42 -16.54
CA GLN A 523 -7.80 14.17 -16.28
C GLN A 523 -7.04 13.00 -16.89
N GLY A 524 -7.20 11.84 -16.29
CA GLY A 524 -6.74 10.59 -16.86
C GLY A 524 -7.57 9.44 -16.35
N SER A 525 -7.68 8.41 -17.13
CA SER A 525 -8.22 7.14 -16.69
C SER A 525 -7.32 6.03 -17.18
N LYS A 526 -6.97 5.13 -16.31
CA LYS A 526 -6.30 3.86 -16.69
C LYS A 526 -7.30 2.84 -17.22
N ARG A 527 -8.59 3.23 -17.29
CA ARG A 527 -9.71 2.41 -17.71
C ARG A 527 -10.23 2.85 -19.05
N VAL A 528 -9.82 2.19 -20.12
CA VAL A 528 -10.58 2.17 -21.36
C VAL A 528 -11.05 0.75 -21.62
N THR A 529 -12.31 0.62 -21.93
CA THR A 529 -12.87 -0.66 -22.35
C THR A 529 -12.64 -0.83 -23.86
N LEU A 530 -12.13 -2.02 -24.23
CA LEU A 530 -12.09 -2.43 -25.63
C LEU A 530 -13.42 -3.14 -25.94
N ASP A 531 -14.21 -2.56 -26.84
CA ASP A 531 -15.46 -3.16 -27.26
C ASP A 531 -15.25 -4.37 -28.21
N GLU A 532 -16.35 -5.06 -28.54
CA GLU A 532 -16.32 -6.22 -29.44
C GLU A 532 -15.88 -5.90 -30.89
N ASN A 533 -15.89 -4.62 -31.26
CA ASN A 533 -15.47 -4.13 -32.57
C ASN A 533 -14.00 -3.65 -32.56
N GLY A 534 -13.35 -3.72 -31.40
CA GLY A 534 -11.97 -3.28 -31.22
C GLY A 534 -11.82 -1.76 -31.09
N VAL A 535 -12.82 -1.09 -30.55
CA VAL A 535 -12.81 0.36 -30.28
C VAL A 535 -12.55 0.58 -28.81
N LEU A 536 -11.61 1.47 -28.51
CA LEU A 536 -11.44 2.03 -27.17
C LEU A 536 -12.34 3.25 -27.00
N HIS A 537 -12.93 3.36 -25.83
CA HIS A 537 -13.84 4.44 -25.47
C HIS A 537 -13.30 5.22 -24.29
N ALA A 538 -13.24 6.53 -24.40
CA ALA A 538 -12.97 7.47 -23.31
C ALA A 538 -14.21 8.32 -23.09
N ALA A 539 -14.92 8.07 -22.00
CA ALA A 539 -16.02 8.90 -21.55
C ALA A 539 -15.44 10.15 -20.87
N TYR A 540 -15.53 11.28 -21.54
CA TYR A 540 -15.04 12.54 -21.03
C TYR A 540 -16.19 13.49 -20.72
N LYS A 541 -16.22 13.99 -19.51
CA LYS A 541 -17.07 15.13 -19.12
C LYS A 541 -16.23 16.40 -19.22
N ASN A 542 -16.78 17.42 -19.87
CA ASN A 542 -16.10 18.71 -20.05
C ASN A 542 -16.06 19.50 -18.72
N ASN A 543 -15.50 18.87 -17.71
CA ASN A 543 -15.35 19.42 -16.36
C ASN A 543 -14.02 18.95 -15.73
N ALA A 544 -13.62 19.61 -14.67
CA ALA A 544 -12.49 19.21 -13.83
C ALA A 544 -12.85 19.34 -12.36
N LEU A 545 -12.09 18.65 -11.51
CA LEU A 545 -12.22 18.69 -10.07
C LEU A 545 -11.32 19.78 -9.51
N TYR A 546 -11.84 20.54 -8.56
CA TYR A 546 -11.15 21.62 -7.86
C TYR A 546 -11.36 21.50 -6.34
N MET A 547 -10.52 22.14 -5.57
CA MET A 547 -10.75 22.40 -4.15
C MET A 547 -11.42 23.75 -3.98
N GLU A 548 -12.37 23.85 -3.04
CA GLU A 548 -13.06 25.08 -2.63
C GLU A 548 -12.98 25.24 -1.12
N ASP A 549 -12.79 26.48 -0.68
CA ASP A 549 -12.90 26.91 0.70
C ASP A 549 -13.76 28.20 0.81
N ASP A 550 -13.84 28.83 1.97
CA ASP A 550 -14.57 30.06 2.18
C ASP A 550 -14.07 31.27 1.33
N ASP A 551 -12.82 31.22 0.87
CA ASP A 551 -12.19 32.26 0.03
C ASP A 551 -12.44 32.04 -1.46
N GLY A 552 -12.87 30.85 -1.88
CA GLY A 552 -13.24 30.51 -3.26
C GLY A 552 -12.66 29.19 -3.75
N VAL A 553 -12.69 29.00 -5.07
CA VAL A 553 -12.24 27.78 -5.74
C VAL A 553 -10.78 27.89 -6.16
N SER A 554 -10.02 26.81 -6.09
CA SER A 554 -8.62 26.77 -6.50
C SER A 554 -8.45 27.16 -7.99
N ASP A 555 -7.37 27.83 -8.31
CA ASP A 555 -7.07 28.31 -9.66
C ASP A 555 -6.36 27.25 -10.52
N ILE A 556 -6.03 26.10 -9.94
CA ILE A 556 -5.46 24.94 -10.62
C ILE A 556 -6.39 23.74 -10.40
N PRO A 557 -6.83 23.07 -11.47
CA PRO A 557 -7.60 21.85 -11.34
C PRO A 557 -6.76 20.74 -10.72
N MET A 558 -7.41 19.88 -9.98
CA MET A 558 -6.80 18.66 -9.46
C MET A 558 -6.60 17.68 -10.60
N ILE A 559 -5.42 17.10 -10.69
CA ILE A 559 -5.11 16.11 -11.72
C ILE A 559 -5.68 14.76 -11.34
N LEU A 560 -6.49 14.23 -12.23
CA LEU A 560 -7.12 12.94 -12.13
C LEU A 560 -6.22 11.82 -12.62
N THR A 561 -5.75 10.96 -11.72
CA THR A 561 -5.30 9.62 -12.11
C THR A 561 -6.23 8.60 -11.47
N GLU A 562 -7.13 8.03 -12.26
CA GLU A 562 -7.95 6.90 -11.83
C GLU A 562 -7.06 5.66 -11.70
N SER A 563 -7.02 5.08 -10.51
CA SER A 563 -6.07 4.02 -10.18
C SER A 563 -6.68 2.63 -10.14
N ASP A 564 -7.95 2.49 -9.78
CA ASP A 564 -8.53 1.18 -9.55
C ASP A 564 -9.56 0.78 -10.62
N ILE A 565 -9.29 -0.31 -11.34
CA ILE A 565 -10.19 -0.88 -12.34
C ILE A 565 -11.02 -2.04 -11.83
N SER A 566 -10.76 -2.54 -10.63
CA SER A 566 -11.52 -3.64 -10.04
C SER A 566 -12.76 -3.16 -9.30
N ASP A 567 -12.83 -1.87 -8.96
CA ASP A 567 -14.00 -1.25 -8.34
C ASP A 567 -14.84 -0.52 -9.39
N VAL A 568 -16.07 -0.98 -9.60
CA VAL A 568 -16.99 -0.44 -10.61
C VAL A 568 -17.82 0.71 -10.04
N GLU A 569 -17.99 0.76 -8.72
CA GLU A 569 -18.86 1.73 -8.04
C GLU A 569 -18.11 2.99 -7.65
N ASN A 570 -16.82 2.86 -7.33
CA ASN A 570 -15.98 3.97 -6.92
C ASN A 570 -14.91 4.30 -7.95
N ARG A 571 -14.73 5.59 -8.20
CA ARG A 571 -13.61 6.13 -8.98
C ARG A 571 -12.63 6.75 -8.00
N TYR A 572 -11.41 6.23 -7.98
CA TYR A 572 -10.35 6.72 -7.11
C TYR A 572 -9.43 7.66 -7.85
N LEU A 573 -9.24 8.84 -7.28
CA LEU A 573 -8.47 9.92 -7.85
C LEU A 573 -7.31 10.25 -6.91
N SER A 574 -6.11 10.35 -7.45
CA SER A 574 -4.91 10.67 -6.66
C SER A 574 -4.30 11.99 -7.09
N PHE A 575 -3.94 12.81 -6.11
CA PHE A 575 -3.34 14.14 -6.33
C PHE A 575 -2.11 14.33 -5.46
N VAL A 576 -1.16 15.12 -5.95
CA VAL A 576 -0.08 15.63 -5.10
C VAL A 576 -0.47 16.99 -4.55
N VAL A 577 -0.31 17.15 -3.25
CA VAL A 577 -0.58 18.39 -2.52
C VAL A 577 0.62 18.75 -1.65
N LEU A 578 0.76 20.02 -1.35
CA LEU A 578 1.70 20.52 -0.36
C LEU A 578 0.91 20.96 0.88
N MET A 579 1.09 20.25 1.98
CA MET A 579 0.48 20.53 3.27
C MET A 579 1.37 21.50 4.05
N ASN A 580 0.80 22.55 4.62
CA ASN A 580 1.55 23.57 5.35
C ASN A 580 1.09 23.65 6.80
N PHE A 581 2.04 23.56 7.73
CA PHE A 581 1.81 23.84 9.15
C PHE A 581 1.88 25.33 9.44
N ASP A 582 1.31 25.74 10.58
CA ASP A 582 1.38 27.12 11.06
C ASP A 582 2.82 27.67 11.27
N ASN A 583 3.79 26.76 11.48
CA ASN A 583 5.19 27.10 11.75
C ASN A 583 6.07 27.30 10.51
N TRP A 584 5.50 27.28 9.29
CA TRP A 584 6.20 27.41 7.99
C TRP A 584 6.92 26.13 7.53
N GLU A 585 6.72 25.03 8.18
CA GLU A 585 7.09 23.71 7.67
C GLU A 585 6.05 23.25 6.64
N SER A 586 6.49 22.49 5.64
CA SER A 586 5.63 21.99 4.56
C SER A 586 5.94 20.52 4.34
N GLN A 587 4.90 19.73 4.11
CA GLN A 587 5.02 18.32 3.77
C GLN A 587 4.29 18.03 2.46
N ALA A 588 4.96 17.37 1.53
CA ALA A 588 4.30 16.87 0.33
C ALA A 588 3.47 15.63 0.71
N ALA A 589 2.28 15.56 0.14
CA ALA A 589 1.38 14.44 0.37
C ALA A 589 0.67 14.03 -0.91
N LYS A 590 0.27 12.77 -0.96
CA LYS A 590 -0.62 12.23 -1.96
C LYS A 590 -2.03 12.17 -1.38
N LEU A 591 -2.94 12.94 -1.95
CA LEU A 591 -4.34 12.96 -1.57
C LEU A 591 -5.10 11.99 -2.45
N GLN A 592 -5.88 11.09 -1.86
CA GLN A 592 -6.80 10.21 -2.56
C GLN A 592 -8.24 10.70 -2.36
N ILE A 593 -8.99 10.74 -3.45
CA ILE A 593 -10.41 11.12 -3.44
C ILE A 593 -11.21 10.00 -4.10
N ALA A 594 -12.30 9.60 -3.45
CA ALA A 594 -13.29 8.73 -4.05
C ALA A 594 -14.43 9.57 -4.66
N VAL A 595 -14.89 9.18 -5.85
CA VAL A 595 -16.07 9.73 -6.51
C VAL A 595 -17.03 8.59 -6.79
N ASN A 596 -18.24 8.67 -6.24
CA ASN A 596 -19.30 7.67 -6.44
C ASN A 596 -20.68 8.34 -6.48
N GLU A 597 -21.77 7.56 -6.45
CA GLU A 597 -23.14 8.10 -6.51
C GLU A 597 -23.48 8.98 -5.29
N ASP A 598 -22.96 8.65 -4.10
CA ASP A 598 -23.19 9.39 -2.86
C ASP A 598 -22.33 10.66 -2.78
N TYR A 599 -21.12 10.63 -3.37
CA TYR A 599 -20.16 11.72 -3.41
C TYR A 599 -19.78 12.09 -4.85
N PRO A 600 -20.71 12.67 -5.62
CA PRO A 600 -20.46 12.97 -7.05
C PRO A 600 -19.40 14.07 -7.26
N ASP A 601 -19.18 14.91 -6.27
CA ASP A 601 -18.14 15.95 -6.25
C ASP A 601 -16.83 15.46 -5.58
N GLY A 602 -16.80 14.19 -5.15
CA GLY A 602 -15.67 13.56 -4.49
C GLY A 602 -15.66 13.69 -2.97
N ILE A 603 -15.05 12.71 -2.32
CA ILE A 603 -14.74 12.72 -0.89
C ILE A 603 -13.27 12.35 -0.70
N ILE A 604 -12.57 13.06 0.17
CA ILE A 604 -11.17 12.74 0.49
C ILE A 604 -11.15 11.43 1.30
N ARG A 605 -10.41 10.44 0.81
CA ARG A 605 -10.26 9.15 1.48
C ARG A 605 -8.99 9.10 2.33
N ASN A 606 -7.87 9.48 1.73
CA ASN A 606 -6.56 9.39 2.36
C ASN A 606 -5.70 10.58 1.98
N ALA A 607 -4.87 11.01 2.92
CA ALA A 607 -3.73 11.85 2.64
C ALA A 607 -2.47 11.11 3.14
N ILE A 608 -1.60 10.72 2.23
CA ILE A 608 -0.42 9.91 2.52
C ILE A 608 0.81 10.79 2.37
N PRO A 609 1.68 10.89 3.39
CA PRO A 609 2.91 11.66 3.26
C PRO A 609 3.80 11.09 2.15
N LEU A 610 4.36 11.99 1.33
CA LEU A 610 5.43 11.65 0.40
C LEU A 610 6.73 11.94 1.14
N SER A 611 7.46 10.90 1.54
CA SER A 611 8.75 11.07 2.19
C SER A 611 9.85 11.30 1.16
N ASP A 612 10.80 12.19 1.50
CA ASP A 612 12.05 12.37 0.74
C ASP A 612 13.09 11.27 1.06
N ASP A 613 12.81 10.39 2.03
CA ASP A 613 13.72 9.31 2.41
C ASP A 613 13.49 8.09 1.53
N ASP A 614 14.35 7.94 0.53
CA ASP A 614 14.39 6.81 -0.42
C ASP A 614 14.83 5.48 0.22
N ASP A 615 15.08 5.44 1.53
CA ASP A 615 15.86 4.35 2.14
C ASP A 615 15.05 3.13 2.63
N VAL A 616 13.73 3.25 2.92
CA VAL A 616 12.89 2.09 3.26
C VAL A 616 11.45 2.33 2.78
N GLN A 617 11.06 1.65 1.73
CA GLN A 617 9.69 1.70 1.22
C GLN A 617 8.87 0.52 1.80
N SER A 618 8.23 0.76 2.92
CA SER A 618 7.08 -0.03 3.33
C SER A 618 5.78 0.63 2.83
N ALA A 619 4.70 -0.13 2.77
CA ALA A 619 3.39 0.48 2.57
C ALA A 619 3.11 1.41 3.76
N SER A 620 2.93 2.69 3.49
CA SER A 620 2.72 3.66 4.57
C SER A 620 1.38 3.39 5.24
N LYS A 621 1.42 3.05 6.51
CA LYS A 621 0.26 2.95 7.40
C LYS A 621 -0.26 4.33 7.80
N GLN A 622 0.52 5.38 7.55
CA GLN A 622 0.22 6.73 8.02
C GLN A 622 -0.82 7.42 7.15
N LEU A 623 -1.91 7.85 7.76
CA LEU A 623 -2.85 8.83 7.23
C LEU A 623 -2.55 10.20 7.83
N ILE A 624 -2.37 11.19 6.96
CA ILE A 624 -2.32 12.58 7.38
C ILE A 624 -3.73 13.02 7.78
N ARG A 625 -3.87 13.54 8.99
CA ARG A 625 -5.09 14.22 9.42
C ARG A 625 -5.03 15.65 8.87
N LEU A 626 -5.93 15.97 7.96
CA LEU A 626 -5.95 17.29 7.33
C LEU A 626 -6.14 18.43 8.35
N ASP A 627 -6.84 18.15 9.44
CA ASP A 627 -7.10 19.11 10.54
C ASP A 627 -5.84 19.54 11.30
N ASP A 628 -4.73 18.81 11.15
CA ASP A 628 -3.45 19.15 11.80
C ASP A 628 -2.68 20.22 11.01
N TYR A 629 -3.17 20.61 9.83
CA TYR A 629 -2.54 21.58 8.94
C TYR A 629 -3.36 22.85 8.81
N ALA A 630 -2.67 23.96 8.61
CA ALA A 630 -3.33 25.26 8.43
C ALA A 630 -3.93 25.43 7.04
N ASN A 631 -3.21 24.97 6.01
CA ASN A 631 -3.63 25.08 4.63
C ASN A 631 -2.96 24.02 3.74
N MET A 632 -3.51 23.85 2.55
CA MET A 632 -3.05 22.92 1.55
C MET A 632 -2.98 23.60 0.17
N SER A 633 -1.91 23.39 -0.57
CA SER A 633 -1.78 23.83 -1.96
C SER A 633 -1.87 22.63 -2.91
N VAL A 634 -2.80 22.69 -3.85
CA VAL A 634 -2.87 21.69 -4.92
C VAL A 634 -1.66 21.85 -5.83
N ALA A 635 -0.95 20.75 -6.08
CA ALA A 635 0.20 20.71 -6.98
C ALA A 635 -0.21 20.05 -8.30
N ALA A 636 0.09 20.71 -9.40
CA ALA A 636 -0.13 20.17 -10.74
C ALA A 636 1.19 20.06 -11.50
N ARG A 637 1.32 19.01 -12.31
CA ARG A 637 2.53 18.78 -13.07
C ARG A 637 2.37 19.25 -14.50
N CYS A 638 3.30 20.08 -14.95
CA CYS A 638 3.41 20.57 -16.30
C CYS A 638 4.64 19.92 -16.96
N SER A 639 4.44 19.25 -18.07
CA SER A 639 5.49 18.52 -18.77
C SER A 639 5.57 18.89 -20.24
N TYR A 640 6.77 18.78 -20.82
CA TYR A 640 6.95 18.84 -22.26
C TYR A 640 6.52 17.54 -22.90
N VAL A 641 6.00 17.68 -24.11
CA VAL A 641 5.70 16.53 -24.95
C VAL A 641 6.92 16.19 -25.78
N THR A 642 7.43 14.98 -25.64
CA THR A 642 8.58 14.49 -26.42
C THR A 642 8.08 13.78 -27.68
N ARG A 643 8.70 14.08 -28.83
CA ARG A 643 8.36 13.46 -30.11
C ARG A 643 9.60 12.86 -30.74
N ASP A 644 9.40 11.78 -31.49
CA ASP A 644 10.48 11.18 -32.30
C ASP A 644 10.78 11.97 -33.58
N GLU A 645 11.69 11.44 -34.39
CA GLU A 645 12.09 12.03 -35.68
C GLU A 645 10.94 12.14 -36.71
N ASN A 646 9.88 11.33 -36.54
CA ASN A 646 8.71 11.29 -37.38
C ASN A 646 7.59 12.22 -36.88
N GLY A 647 7.73 12.75 -35.65
CA GLY A 647 6.75 13.59 -34.98
C GLY A 647 5.77 12.80 -34.11
N ASP A 648 5.97 11.49 -33.95
CA ASP A 648 5.16 10.63 -33.11
C ASP A 648 5.51 10.83 -31.62
N LEU A 649 4.53 10.68 -30.76
CA LEU A 649 4.69 10.88 -29.32
C LEU A 649 5.49 9.73 -28.71
N LEU A 650 6.63 10.05 -28.07
CA LEU A 650 7.50 9.10 -27.41
C LEU A 650 7.18 8.96 -25.92
N ASP A 651 7.03 10.10 -25.25
CA ASP A 651 6.78 10.13 -23.82
C ASP A 651 6.11 11.44 -23.42
N PHE A 652 5.28 11.37 -22.37
CA PHE A 652 4.62 12.53 -21.76
C PHE A 652 5.27 12.96 -20.47
N PHE A 653 6.10 12.11 -19.89
CA PHE A 653 6.68 12.31 -18.58
C PHE A 653 8.19 12.33 -18.68
N ASP A 654 8.74 13.40 -19.19
CA ASP A 654 10.14 13.68 -18.92
C ASP A 654 10.23 14.22 -17.49
N TRP A 655 10.50 13.35 -16.54
CA TRP A 655 10.64 13.68 -15.13
C TRP A 655 11.71 14.74 -14.89
N GLU A 656 12.77 14.75 -15.71
CA GLU A 656 13.88 15.70 -15.57
C GLU A 656 13.50 17.13 -16.01
N THR A 657 12.57 17.28 -16.95
CA THR A 657 12.18 18.59 -17.50
C THR A 657 10.81 19.06 -17.06
N SER A 658 10.04 18.23 -16.34
CA SER A 658 8.72 18.63 -15.83
C SER A 658 8.83 19.68 -14.73
N LYS A 659 7.78 20.50 -14.61
CA LYS A 659 7.67 21.54 -13.59
C LYS A 659 6.41 21.35 -12.76
N TRP A 660 6.54 21.53 -11.47
CA TRP A 660 5.40 21.60 -10.58
C TRP A 660 4.82 23.02 -10.60
N MET A 661 3.51 23.11 -10.72
CA MET A 661 2.74 24.33 -10.58
C MET A 661 1.91 24.22 -9.31
N MET A 662 1.94 25.27 -8.50
CA MET A 662 1.22 25.32 -7.25
C MET A 662 0.01 26.23 -7.38
N GLY A 663 -1.16 25.74 -6.99
CA GLY A 663 -2.38 26.54 -6.86
C GLY A 663 -2.36 27.46 -5.63
N PHE A 664 -3.44 28.18 -5.40
CA PHE A 664 -3.58 28.95 -4.17
C PHE A 664 -3.74 28.02 -2.96
N GLU A 665 -3.46 28.56 -1.78
CA GLU A 665 -3.60 27.84 -0.52
C GLU A 665 -5.09 27.71 -0.17
N VAL A 666 -5.54 26.47 0.02
CA VAL A 666 -6.87 26.13 0.56
C VAL A 666 -6.79 26.16 2.07
N ASP A 667 -7.65 26.91 2.73
CA ASP A 667 -7.70 27.01 4.20
C ASP A 667 -8.37 25.76 4.79
N LEU A 668 -7.58 24.89 5.43
CA LEU A 668 -8.06 23.66 6.07
C LEU A 668 -8.72 23.90 7.43
N THR A 669 -8.65 25.11 7.96
CA THR A 669 -9.34 25.50 9.21
C THR A 669 -10.78 26.02 8.97
N SER A 670 -11.18 26.17 7.71
CA SER A 670 -12.50 26.54 7.25
C SER A 670 -13.26 25.33 6.69
N ASP A 671 -14.51 25.52 6.28
CA ASP A 671 -15.22 24.51 5.50
C ASP A 671 -14.58 24.39 4.11
N TYR A 672 -13.91 23.28 3.84
CA TYR A 672 -13.32 22.97 2.54
C TYR A 672 -13.95 21.71 1.94
N ARG A 673 -13.96 21.65 0.61
CA ARG A 673 -14.52 20.52 -0.13
C ARG A 673 -13.95 20.42 -1.55
N THR A 674 -14.15 19.28 -2.17
CA THR A 674 -13.98 19.12 -3.60
C THR A 674 -15.22 19.62 -4.35
N VAL A 675 -15.02 20.21 -5.53
CA VAL A 675 -16.10 20.70 -6.40
C VAL A 675 -15.77 20.40 -7.85
N VAL A 676 -16.75 19.97 -8.61
CA VAL A 676 -16.64 19.77 -10.05
C VAL A 676 -17.09 21.04 -10.77
N GLN A 677 -16.25 21.60 -11.64
CA GLN A 677 -16.59 22.77 -12.44
C GLN A 677 -16.37 22.51 -13.94
N PRO A 678 -17.19 23.12 -14.82
CA PRO A 678 -16.97 23.06 -16.26
C PRO A 678 -15.62 23.67 -16.65
N LEU A 679 -14.98 23.14 -17.69
CA LEU A 679 -13.81 23.73 -18.30
C LEU A 679 -14.22 24.90 -19.20
N ASP A 680 -13.60 26.08 -18.99
CA ASP A 680 -14.00 27.32 -19.66
C ASP A 680 -13.64 27.34 -21.14
N HIS A 681 -12.54 26.67 -21.55
CA HIS A 681 -11.97 26.72 -22.89
C HIS A 681 -11.61 25.34 -23.42
N PRO A 682 -12.62 24.46 -23.72
CA PRO A 682 -12.36 23.06 -24.12
C PRO A 682 -11.49 22.95 -25.38
N GLU A 683 -11.41 24.00 -26.22
CA GLU A 683 -10.55 24.06 -27.40
C GLU A 683 -9.05 24.07 -27.07
N ASN A 684 -8.69 24.38 -25.83
CA ASN A 684 -7.31 24.37 -25.34
C ASN A 684 -6.88 22.98 -24.84
N TYR A 685 -7.80 22.00 -24.84
CA TYR A 685 -7.59 20.66 -24.32
C TYR A 685 -7.44 19.63 -25.43
N VAL A 686 -6.69 18.60 -25.14
CA VAL A 686 -6.46 17.45 -26.02
C VAL A 686 -6.63 16.15 -25.25
N CYS A 687 -7.14 15.14 -25.91
CA CYS A 687 -7.18 13.76 -25.40
C CYS A 687 -6.06 12.95 -26.06
N ILE A 688 -5.46 12.06 -25.29
CA ILE A 688 -4.51 11.07 -25.75
C ILE A 688 -4.87 9.74 -25.13
N PHE A 689 -5.00 8.71 -25.96
CA PHE A 689 -5.06 7.35 -25.48
C PHE A 689 -3.65 6.79 -25.29
N PHE A 690 -3.48 6.01 -24.26
CA PHE A 690 -2.34 5.13 -24.13
C PHE A 690 -2.83 3.67 -24.10
N MET A 691 -2.03 2.79 -24.66
CA MET A 691 -2.24 1.35 -24.61
C MET A 691 -1.02 0.70 -23.98
N LYS A 692 -1.27 -0.29 -23.14
CA LYS A 692 -0.25 -1.23 -22.71
C LYS A 692 -0.48 -2.54 -23.43
N ASP A 693 0.55 -3.06 -24.07
CA ASP A 693 0.50 -4.39 -24.63
C ASP A 693 0.71 -5.47 -23.55
N SER A 694 0.59 -6.72 -23.93
CA SER A 694 0.76 -7.84 -23.02
C SER A 694 2.20 -8.00 -22.44
N GLN A 695 3.15 -7.24 -22.95
CA GLN A 695 4.53 -7.16 -22.45
C GLN A 695 4.77 -5.93 -21.55
N GLY A 696 3.75 -5.08 -21.36
CA GLY A 696 3.85 -3.85 -20.58
C GLY A 696 4.38 -2.65 -21.37
N ASN A 697 4.67 -2.79 -22.68
CA ASN A 697 5.08 -1.65 -23.47
C ASN A 697 3.93 -0.68 -23.67
N VAL A 698 4.22 0.61 -23.49
CA VAL A 698 3.24 1.69 -23.64
C VAL A 698 3.35 2.30 -25.05
N SER A 699 2.21 2.51 -25.68
CA SER A 699 2.07 3.22 -26.94
C SER A 699 1.01 4.29 -26.82
N TYR A 700 1.19 5.43 -27.47
CA TYR A 700 0.29 6.59 -27.38
C TYR A 700 -0.37 6.88 -28.74
N SER A 701 -1.61 7.35 -28.70
CA SER A 701 -2.29 7.87 -29.88
C SER A 701 -1.82 9.30 -30.21
N ASP A 702 -2.19 9.80 -31.39
CA ASP A 702 -2.11 11.22 -31.68
C ASP A 702 -2.94 12.05 -30.69
N MET A 703 -2.56 13.30 -30.51
CA MET A 703 -3.33 14.29 -29.75
C MET A 703 -4.65 14.64 -30.45
N ILE A 704 -5.75 14.37 -29.77
CA ILE A 704 -7.10 14.62 -30.27
C ILE A 704 -7.61 15.91 -29.65
N PRO A 705 -7.80 17.00 -30.43
CA PRO A 705 -8.36 18.21 -29.87
C PRO A 705 -9.81 18.00 -29.39
N LEU A 706 -10.09 18.45 -28.18
CA LEU A 706 -11.45 18.57 -27.69
C LEU A 706 -12.11 19.81 -28.32
N LYS A 707 -13.38 19.71 -28.66
CA LYS A 707 -14.09 20.78 -29.36
C LYS A 707 -15.23 21.30 -28.52
#